data_cb426b8941e927206025ab340582a073
#
_entry.id   cb426b8941e927206025ab340582a073
#
_cell.length_a   1.000
_cell.length_b   1.000
_cell.length_c   1.000
_cell.angle_alpha   90.00
_cell.angle_beta   90.00
_cell.angle_gamma   90.00
#
_symmetry.space_group_name_H-M   'P 1'
#
loop_
_entity.id
_entity.type
_entity.pdbx_description
1 polymer ?
#
loop_
_entity_poly.entity_id
_entity_poly.type
_entity_poly.pdbx_seq_one_letter_code
_entity_poly.pdbx_strand_id
1 'polypeptide(L)'
;LNEAVSFESFLHTKYVGQKRFSLEGGESLIPALDVIVEKAADKGVKQFVVGMAHRGRLNVLTNIFGKSPKDIFSEFDGKDYEETIFDGDVKYHLGWTSKRETDSGKMVNMNIAPNPSHLETVNSIVEGISRAKQDRDHGDNISEVLPILIHGDAAFAAQGVVYEVIQMARLDGYTTGGTIHIVVNNQIGFTTNYLDARSSTYCTDVGKVTLSPVLHVNADDAEAVVHATTFALEYRMRYKRDIFLDLLGYRKYGHNEGDEPKFTQPLLYKSISKHKNPRDIYAEKLIAEGIIDENYVKELEEKYKNDLEENLLDSRKIEKTRITPFMQDEWEGFEQVTEEVMLKPMDTSYDLKKLDEVAKSITKLPEDKKFLRKLERLVEGRHAMYFEDNKLDWAMGELLAYGSLIEEGYDVRMTGQDVERGTFSHRHAVIKTEMHEEEVVLLNEMGDNQNGKFHIYNSLLSEYAVMGFDYGYAMASPKTLTIWEAQFGDFSNGAQIIIDQYLSSAEDKWKLQNGLVLLLPHGYEGQGAEHSSARMERYLQLCAKDNMFVADVTTPANLFHLFRRQTKANFRKPLVVFTPKSLLRHPKVVSTKEEMANGSFQMVIDDADAKATKVKTLVFCTGKFYYDLLDKRDELERDDVALVRVEQLFPLPAEEMRSIIKKYKNADDIVWAQEEPRNMGAWGHMLMHLDEAKQFRVASRRFYGAPAAGSAVRSKRRHAQVLDYVFDKSKDNMQIR
;
A
#
# COMPACT_ATOMS: atom_id res chain seq x y z
N LEU A 1 32.42 9.74 10.57
CA LEU A 1 32.64 8.77 11.65
C LEU A 1 32.60 9.39 13.04
N ASN A 2 33.22 10.54 13.23
CA ASN A 2 33.22 11.20 14.55
C ASN A 2 31.79 11.51 15.02
N GLU A 3 30.98 12.12 14.17
CA GLU A 3 29.58 12.46 14.49
C GLU A 3 28.76 11.19 14.78
N ALA A 4 28.95 10.12 14.00
CA ALA A 4 28.26 8.85 14.21
C ALA A 4 28.55 8.25 15.59
N VAL A 5 29.83 8.14 15.97
CA VAL A 5 30.27 7.58 17.27
C VAL A 5 29.87 8.48 18.42
N SER A 6 30.06 9.79 18.27
CA SER A 6 29.80 10.77 19.35
C SER A 6 28.30 10.87 19.65
N PHE A 7 27.43 10.79 18.62
CA PHE A 7 25.98 10.77 18.78
C PHE A 7 25.50 9.55 19.59
N GLU A 8 25.99 8.35 19.23
CA GLU A 8 25.65 7.13 19.97
C GLU A 8 26.13 7.18 21.42
N SER A 9 27.36 7.67 21.66
CA SER A 9 27.94 7.82 23.01
C SER A 9 27.14 8.83 23.83
N PHE A 10 26.71 9.92 23.22
CA PHE A 10 25.89 10.94 23.88
C PHE A 10 24.53 10.36 24.29
N LEU A 11 23.84 9.70 23.39
CA LEU A 11 22.56 9.03 23.69
C LEU A 11 22.70 7.96 24.76
N HIS A 12 23.76 7.18 24.75
CA HIS A 12 24.05 6.19 25.78
C HIS A 12 24.19 6.82 27.19
N THR A 13 24.83 8.00 27.26
CA THR A 13 25.08 8.71 28.52
C THR A 13 23.85 9.45 29.03
N LYS A 14 23.08 10.09 28.13
CA LYS A 14 21.96 10.97 28.52
C LYS A 14 20.63 10.21 28.67
N TYR A 15 20.41 9.13 27.91
CA TYR A 15 19.16 8.37 27.87
C TYR A 15 19.40 6.90 28.23
N VAL A 16 19.95 6.68 29.42
CA VAL A 16 20.33 5.35 29.92
C VAL A 16 19.14 4.40 29.87
N GLY A 17 19.34 3.22 29.27
CA GLY A 17 18.33 2.15 29.19
C GLY A 17 17.16 2.40 28.22
N GLN A 18 17.07 3.56 27.60
CA GLN A 18 16.06 3.80 26.58
C GLN A 18 16.43 3.15 25.23
N LYS A 19 15.44 2.56 24.57
CA LYS A 19 15.62 1.92 23.25
C LYS A 19 15.98 2.98 22.21
N ARG A 20 17.09 2.76 21.52
CA ARG A 20 17.58 3.57 20.41
C ARG A 20 18.10 2.74 19.24
N PHE A 21 18.28 1.43 19.44
CA PHE A 21 18.83 0.50 18.45
C PHE A 21 20.13 1.00 17.84
N SER A 22 21.14 1.09 18.69
CA SER A 22 22.46 1.67 18.41
C SER A 22 23.10 1.16 17.12
N LEU A 23 23.74 2.05 16.37
CA LEU A 23 24.55 1.74 15.19
C LEU A 23 25.95 1.23 15.56
N GLU A 24 26.35 1.30 16.84
CA GLU A 24 27.72 0.97 17.26
C GLU A 24 28.17 -0.42 16.83
N GLY A 25 29.27 -0.45 16.09
CA GLY A 25 29.79 -1.61 15.37
C GLY A 25 29.49 -1.63 13.86
N GLY A 26 28.75 -0.63 13.37
CA GLY A 26 28.41 -0.43 11.96
C GLY A 26 28.45 1.04 11.55
N GLU A 27 29.18 1.89 12.27
CA GLU A 27 29.22 3.34 12.07
C GLU A 27 29.69 3.76 10.68
N SER A 28 30.43 2.91 9.98
CA SER A 28 30.85 3.13 8.59
C SER A 28 29.68 3.21 7.58
N LEU A 29 28.46 2.89 8.02
CA LEU A 29 27.24 3.17 7.25
C LEU A 29 27.09 4.67 6.97
N ILE A 30 27.47 5.54 7.91
CA ILE A 30 27.30 6.99 7.76
C ILE A 30 28.17 7.54 6.62
N PRO A 31 29.52 7.32 6.59
CA PRO A 31 30.31 7.76 5.44
C PRO A 31 29.93 7.03 4.14
N ALA A 32 29.42 5.78 4.18
CA ALA A 32 28.90 5.11 3.00
C ALA A 32 27.71 5.87 2.39
N LEU A 33 26.73 6.26 3.19
CA LEU A 33 25.57 7.02 2.72
C LEU A 33 25.95 8.42 2.26
N ASP A 34 26.86 9.07 2.97
CA ASP A 34 27.34 10.40 2.62
C ASP A 34 27.99 10.41 1.24
N VAL A 35 28.90 9.48 0.96
CA VAL A 35 29.56 9.39 -0.35
C VAL A 35 28.61 9.01 -1.46
N ILE A 36 27.55 8.23 -1.18
CA ILE A 36 26.51 7.97 -2.18
C ILE A 36 25.82 9.27 -2.56
N VAL A 37 25.39 10.06 -1.57
CA VAL A 37 24.66 11.32 -1.82
C VAL A 37 25.53 12.30 -2.62
N GLU A 38 26.76 12.56 -2.16
CA GLU A 38 27.68 13.48 -2.82
C GLU A 38 27.97 13.07 -4.26
N LYS A 39 28.43 11.85 -4.49
CA LYS A 39 28.82 11.38 -5.82
C LYS A 39 27.65 11.12 -6.76
N ALA A 40 26.48 10.70 -6.24
CA ALA A 40 25.29 10.50 -7.05
C ALA A 40 24.71 11.83 -7.54
N ALA A 41 24.71 12.86 -6.69
CA ALA A 41 24.35 14.22 -7.10
C ALA A 41 25.23 14.71 -8.26
N ASP A 42 26.55 14.44 -8.22
CA ASP A 42 27.48 14.76 -9.30
C ASP A 42 27.15 14.02 -10.61
N LYS A 43 26.54 12.84 -10.52
CA LYS A 43 26.09 12.04 -11.67
C LYS A 43 24.64 12.37 -12.10
N GLY A 44 24.00 13.39 -11.51
CA GLY A 44 22.69 13.89 -11.91
C GLY A 44 21.50 13.31 -11.14
N VAL A 45 21.75 12.57 -10.05
CA VAL A 45 20.67 12.15 -9.15
C VAL A 45 20.12 13.37 -8.42
N LYS A 46 18.80 13.53 -8.41
CA LYS A 46 18.09 14.65 -7.79
C LYS A 46 17.31 14.24 -6.55
N GLN A 47 16.89 12.97 -6.47
CA GLN A 47 16.06 12.47 -5.39
C GLN A 47 16.60 11.14 -4.85
N PHE A 48 16.64 11.03 -3.55
CA PHE A 48 17.00 9.81 -2.82
C PHE A 48 15.80 9.31 -2.06
N VAL A 49 15.51 8.02 -2.16
CA VAL A 49 14.44 7.36 -1.41
C VAL A 49 15.05 6.21 -0.62
N VAL A 50 15.00 6.30 0.70
CA VAL A 50 15.68 5.37 1.59
C VAL A 50 14.68 4.59 2.42
N GLY A 51 14.85 3.27 2.46
CA GLY A 51 14.18 2.36 3.39
C GLY A 51 15.19 1.74 4.33
N MET A 52 14.87 1.72 5.61
CA MET A 52 15.74 1.07 6.59
C MET A 52 14.98 0.62 7.83
N ALA A 53 15.50 -0.44 8.47
CA ALA A 53 15.04 -0.86 9.79
C ALA A 53 15.43 0.14 10.89
N HIS A 54 15.07 -0.18 12.13
CA HIS A 54 15.29 0.68 13.30
C HIS A 54 16.76 0.87 13.69
N ARG A 55 17.65 -0.11 13.42
CA ARG A 55 19.06 -0.06 13.84
C ARG A 55 19.84 1.01 13.10
N GLY A 56 20.40 1.96 13.87
CA GLY A 56 21.13 3.09 13.33
C GLY A 56 20.26 4.20 12.74
N ARG A 57 18.92 4.05 12.75
CA ARG A 57 18.01 4.99 12.08
C ARG A 57 18.12 6.40 12.65
N LEU A 58 18.22 6.58 13.98
CA LEU A 58 18.36 7.90 14.58
C LEU A 58 19.66 8.58 14.15
N ASN A 59 20.74 7.81 14.02
CA ASN A 59 22.03 8.28 13.54
C ASN A 59 21.95 8.73 12.07
N VAL A 60 21.29 7.93 11.21
CA VAL A 60 21.05 8.27 9.80
C VAL A 60 20.16 9.51 9.68
N LEU A 61 19.08 9.61 10.47
CA LEU A 61 18.20 10.79 10.47
C LEU A 61 18.97 12.07 10.79
N THR A 62 19.85 12.04 11.78
CA THR A 62 20.64 13.22 12.17
C THR A 62 21.75 13.53 11.17
N ASN A 63 22.63 12.56 10.88
CA ASN A 63 23.89 12.83 10.18
C ASN A 63 23.77 12.80 8.65
N ILE A 64 22.71 12.19 8.10
CA ILE A 64 22.50 12.12 6.64
C ILE A 64 21.29 12.96 6.20
N PHE A 65 20.18 12.89 6.94
CA PHE A 65 18.94 13.57 6.59
C PHE A 65 18.80 14.96 7.25
N GLY A 66 19.70 15.34 8.16
CA GLY A 66 19.70 16.65 8.81
C GLY A 66 18.54 16.89 9.77
N LYS A 67 17.91 15.81 10.29
CA LYS A 67 16.93 15.95 11.38
C LYS A 67 17.65 16.50 12.62
N SER A 68 17.13 17.60 13.18
CA SER A 68 17.75 18.25 14.34
C SER A 68 17.88 17.28 15.53
N PRO A 69 19.05 17.18 16.17
CA PRO A 69 19.18 16.44 17.43
C PRO A 69 18.19 16.90 18.51
N LYS A 70 17.84 18.17 18.52
CA LYS A 70 16.83 18.75 19.41
C LYS A 70 15.47 18.06 19.27
N ASP A 71 15.02 17.79 18.04
CA ASP A 71 13.74 17.12 17.79
C ASP A 71 13.81 15.65 18.23
N ILE A 72 14.92 14.96 17.94
CA ILE A 72 15.13 13.58 18.41
C ILE A 72 15.14 13.52 19.94
N PHE A 73 15.81 14.45 20.62
CA PHE A 73 15.85 14.47 22.08
C PHE A 73 14.47 14.73 22.68
N SER A 74 13.64 15.59 22.07
CA SER A 74 12.27 15.80 22.50
C SER A 74 11.42 14.54 22.42
N GLU A 75 11.66 13.69 21.40
CA GLU A 75 11.01 12.40 21.24
C GLU A 75 11.47 11.38 22.31
N PHE A 76 12.71 11.45 22.77
CA PHE A 76 13.22 10.67 23.91
C PHE A 76 12.56 11.05 25.24
N ASP A 77 12.22 12.31 25.42
CA ASP A 77 11.56 12.81 26.64
C ASP A 77 10.09 12.32 26.75
N GLY A 78 9.55 11.68 25.72
CA GLY A 78 8.20 11.11 25.73
C GLY A 78 7.09 12.15 25.87
N LYS A 79 7.30 13.34 25.32
CA LYS A 79 6.32 14.42 25.35
C LYS A 79 5.11 14.08 24.49
N ASP A 80 3.95 14.59 24.89
CA ASP A 80 2.70 14.44 24.13
C ASP A 80 2.80 15.15 22.76
N TYR A 81 1.96 14.73 21.81
CA TYR A 81 1.89 15.35 20.49
C TYR A 81 1.06 16.65 20.51
N GLU A 82 1.38 17.58 19.61
CA GLU A 82 0.61 18.83 19.45
C GLU A 82 -0.85 18.55 19.07
N GLU A 83 -1.08 17.56 18.21
CA GLU A 83 -2.40 17.19 17.74
C GLU A 83 -2.90 15.95 18.47
N THR A 84 -4.09 16.05 19.03
CA THR A 84 -4.70 14.98 19.85
C THR A 84 -5.42 13.91 19.05
N ILE A 85 -5.59 14.11 17.74
CA ILE A 85 -6.29 13.17 16.86
C ILE A 85 -5.41 12.03 16.34
N PHE A 86 -4.08 12.17 16.42
CA PHE A 86 -3.13 11.16 15.98
C PHE A 86 -2.46 10.52 17.20
N ASP A 87 -2.35 9.19 17.20
CA ASP A 87 -1.68 8.46 18.26
C ASP A 87 -0.14 8.46 18.08
N GLY A 88 0.35 8.66 16.84
CA GLY A 88 1.76 8.70 16.52
C GLY A 88 2.46 7.33 16.56
N ASP A 89 3.78 7.33 16.45
CA ASP A 89 4.60 6.13 16.50
C ASP A 89 5.91 6.39 17.25
N VAL A 90 6.65 5.32 17.55
CA VAL A 90 7.96 5.43 18.20
C VAL A 90 8.99 6.14 17.33
N LYS A 91 9.88 6.89 17.92
CA LYS A 91 10.86 7.75 17.25
C LYS A 91 11.70 7.09 16.15
N TYR A 92 12.00 5.82 16.29
CA TYR A 92 12.80 5.06 15.32
C TYR A 92 11.97 4.43 14.18
N HIS A 93 10.69 4.80 14.04
CA HIS A 93 9.83 4.45 12.90
C HIS A 93 9.48 5.65 12.02
N LEU A 94 9.62 6.86 12.52
CA LEU A 94 9.21 8.07 11.83
C LEU A 94 9.98 8.27 10.51
N GLY A 95 9.27 8.72 9.48
CA GLY A 95 9.85 9.16 8.21
C GLY A 95 10.39 10.57 8.30
N TRP A 96 11.15 10.97 7.29
CA TRP A 96 11.68 12.33 7.18
C TRP A 96 11.90 12.72 5.72
N THR A 97 11.58 13.95 5.38
CA THR A 97 11.88 14.57 4.09
C THR A 97 12.67 15.84 4.32
N SER A 98 13.76 16.01 3.59
CA SER A 98 14.60 17.21 3.64
C SER A 98 15.21 17.52 2.28
N LYS A 99 15.76 18.74 2.16
CA LYS A 99 16.61 19.15 1.05
C LYS A 99 18.03 19.27 1.58
N ARG A 100 18.99 18.72 0.85
CA ARG A 100 20.40 18.79 1.20
C ARG A 100 21.19 19.45 0.07
N GLU A 101 22.05 20.41 0.40
CA GLU A 101 23.06 20.93 -0.49
C GLU A 101 24.32 20.06 -0.35
N THR A 102 24.83 19.58 -1.48
CA THR A 102 26.08 18.82 -1.53
C THR A 102 27.30 19.74 -1.52
N ASP A 103 28.49 19.17 -1.26
CA ASP A 103 29.75 19.91 -1.29
C ASP A 103 30.00 20.58 -2.66
N SER A 104 29.48 20.03 -3.74
CA SER A 104 29.52 20.61 -5.08
C SER A 104 28.44 21.67 -5.34
N GLY A 105 27.63 22.04 -4.32
CA GLY A 105 26.58 23.06 -4.42
C GLY A 105 25.29 22.60 -5.10
N LYS A 106 25.06 21.29 -5.24
CA LYS A 106 23.84 20.73 -5.84
C LYS A 106 22.79 20.46 -4.77
N MET A 107 21.56 20.91 -5.01
CA MET A 107 20.43 20.62 -4.15
C MET A 107 19.81 19.26 -4.50
N VAL A 108 19.64 18.39 -3.53
CA VAL A 108 18.99 17.10 -3.66
C VAL A 108 17.86 16.93 -2.65
N ASN A 109 16.83 16.17 -3.04
CA ASN A 109 15.73 15.81 -2.16
C ASN A 109 16.03 14.47 -1.48
N MET A 110 15.92 14.45 -0.17
CA MET A 110 16.22 13.30 0.68
C MET A 110 14.94 12.80 1.33
N ASN A 111 14.59 11.55 1.11
CA ASN A 111 13.39 10.94 1.66
C ASN A 111 13.73 9.62 2.36
N ILE A 112 13.43 9.50 3.66
CA ILE A 112 13.50 8.23 4.37
C ILE A 112 12.08 7.82 4.77
N ALA A 113 11.60 6.73 4.21
CA ALA A 113 10.23 6.27 4.40
C ALA A 113 9.99 5.85 5.87
N PRO A 114 8.83 6.17 6.46
CA PRO A 114 8.45 5.60 7.75
C PRO A 114 8.25 4.09 7.60
N ASN A 115 8.48 3.34 8.68
CA ASN A 115 8.33 1.89 8.66
C ASN A 115 7.89 1.34 10.02
N PRO A 116 7.13 0.24 10.05
CA PRO A 116 6.82 -0.47 11.28
C PRO A 116 7.97 -1.38 11.73
N SER A 117 7.79 -2.08 12.84
CA SER A 117 8.73 -3.13 13.31
C SER A 117 8.76 -4.40 12.45
N HIS A 118 7.87 -4.52 11.47
CA HIS A 118 7.84 -5.66 10.52
C HIS A 118 8.98 -5.49 9.51
N LEU A 119 10.06 -6.21 9.74
CA LEU A 119 11.31 -6.05 9.00
C LEU A 119 11.13 -6.35 7.50
N GLU A 120 11.84 -5.58 6.67
CA GLU A 120 11.90 -5.66 5.19
C GLU A 120 10.61 -5.25 4.46
N THR A 121 9.51 -4.99 5.16
CA THR A 121 8.25 -4.58 4.52
C THR A 121 8.38 -3.23 3.80
N VAL A 122 9.21 -2.33 4.30
CA VAL A 122 9.47 -1.00 3.72
C VAL A 122 10.15 -1.07 2.34
N ASN A 123 10.78 -2.19 1.99
CA ASN A 123 11.51 -2.32 0.74
C ASN A 123 10.61 -2.08 -0.47
N SER A 124 9.47 -2.76 -0.54
CA SER A 124 8.50 -2.58 -1.63
C SER A 124 7.89 -1.18 -1.65
N ILE A 125 7.68 -0.57 -0.48
CA ILE A 125 7.19 0.82 -0.36
C ILE A 125 8.17 1.80 -1.01
N VAL A 126 9.45 1.67 -0.72
CA VAL A 126 10.53 2.53 -1.28
C VAL A 126 10.64 2.39 -2.79
N GLU A 127 10.54 1.17 -3.32
CA GLU A 127 10.53 0.94 -4.76
C GLU A 127 9.32 1.61 -5.42
N GLY A 128 8.14 1.50 -4.82
CA GLY A 128 6.91 2.15 -5.29
C GLY A 128 7.02 3.69 -5.27
N ILE A 129 7.52 4.27 -4.19
CA ILE A 129 7.78 5.73 -4.09
C ILE A 129 8.77 6.16 -5.18
N SER A 130 9.86 5.41 -5.35
CA SER A 130 10.88 5.72 -6.34
C SER A 130 10.32 5.71 -7.76
N ARG A 131 9.54 4.69 -8.10
CA ARG A 131 8.89 4.59 -9.40
C ARG A 131 7.89 5.72 -9.64
N ALA A 132 7.06 6.07 -8.67
CA ALA A 132 6.10 7.16 -8.78
C ALA A 132 6.79 8.51 -9.02
N LYS A 133 7.89 8.78 -8.33
CA LYS A 133 8.70 9.98 -8.53
C LYS A 133 9.35 10.00 -9.92
N GLN A 134 9.82 8.86 -10.43
CA GLN A 134 10.34 8.74 -11.79
C GLN A 134 9.25 9.06 -12.83
N ASP A 135 8.11 8.38 -12.76
CA ASP A 135 7.01 8.55 -13.72
C ASP A 135 6.46 9.99 -13.72
N ARG A 136 6.31 10.60 -12.54
CA ARG A 136 5.74 11.94 -12.39
C ARG A 136 6.73 13.07 -12.74
N ASP A 137 7.97 12.99 -12.23
CA ASP A 137 8.89 14.13 -12.20
C ASP A 137 9.97 14.06 -13.27
N HIS A 138 10.30 12.85 -13.76
CA HIS A 138 11.51 12.63 -14.56
C HIS A 138 11.28 11.91 -15.89
N GLY A 139 10.07 11.41 -16.16
CA GLY A 139 9.71 10.71 -17.39
C GLY A 139 10.66 9.55 -17.67
N ASP A 140 11.33 9.57 -18.84
CA ASP A 140 12.26 8.49 -19.23
C ASP A 140 13.60 8.50 -18.48
N ASN A 141 13.88 9.54 -17.68
CA ASN A 141 15.15 9.67 -16.97
C ASN A 141 15.12 9.04 -15.58
N ILE A 142 14.92 7.72 -15.54
CA ILE A 142 14.84 6.93 -14.29
C ILE A 142 16.10 7.04 -13.41
N SER A 143 17.22 7.57 -13.94
CA SER A 143 18.46 7.70 -13.18
C SER A 143 18.45 8.84 -12.17
N GLU A 144 17.53 9.79 -12.29
CA GLU A 144 17.46 10.95 -11.41
C GLU A 144 16.89 10.63 -10.01
N VAL A 145 16.29 9.44 -9.84
CA VAL A 145 15.85 8.92 -8.53
C VAL A 145 16.70 7.71 -8.16
N LEU A 146 17.21 7.69 -6.93
CA LEU A 146 18.03 6.59 -6.41
C LEU A 146 17.38 5.95 -5.18
N PRO A 147 16.81 4.74 -5.30
CA PRO A 147 16.41 3.94 -4.14
C PRO A 147 17.64 3.35 -3.44
N ILE A 148 17.62 3.39 -2.10
CA ILE A 148 18.62 2.79 -1.21
C ILE A 148 17.87 1.99 -0.14
N LEU A 149 18.19 0.72 0.00
CA LEU A 149 17.61 -0.15 1.02
C LEU A 149 18.68 -0.62 1.98
N ILE A 150 18.46 -0.36 3.28
CA ILE A 150 19.39 -0.68 4.35
C ILE A 150 18.79 -1.80 5.21
N HIS A 151 19.46 -2.93 5.25
CA HIS A 151 18.98 -4.19 5.80
C HIS A 151 19.77 -4.63 7.03
N GLY A 152 19.14 -5.39 7.91
CA GLY A 152 19.84 -6.25 8.88
C GLY A 152 20.06 -7.63 8.27
N ASP A 153 21.22 -8.24 8.52
CA ASP A 153 21.66 -9.52 7.92
C ASP A 153 20.67 -10.67 8.14
N ALA A 154 20.13 -10.81 9.34
CA ALA A 154 19.22 -11.90 9.67
C ALA A 154 17.85 -11.75 8.97
N ALA A 155 17.32 -10.52 8.91
CA ALA A 155 16.06 -10.26 8.24
C ALA A 155 16.20 -10.40 6.71
N PHE A 156 17.26 -9.84 6.15
CA PHE A 156 17.54 -9.91 4.72
C PHE A 156 17.64 -11.35 4.20
N ALA A 157 18.28 -12.23 4.96
CA ALA A 157 18.43 -13.64 4.59
C ALA A 157 17.12 -14.46 4.73
N ALA A 158 16.15 -14.02 5.57
CA ALA A 158 15.03 -14.86 5.98
C ALA A 158 13.65 -14.37 5.52
N GLN A 159 13.46 -13.05 5.35
CA GLN A 159 12.15 -12.51 4.98
C GLN A 159 11.86 -12.70 3.49
N GLY A 160 10.77 -13.43 3.18
CA GLY A 160 10.38 -13.74 1.79
C GLY A 160 10.11 -12.52 0.92
N VAL A 161 9.66 -11.41 1.50
CA VAL A 161 9.42 -10.15 0.78
C VAL A 161 10.70 -9.59 0.13
N VAL A 162 11.87 -9.88 0.68
CA VAL A 162 13.16 -9.53 0.05
C VAL A 162 13.31 -10.19 -1.31
N TYR A 163 13.01 -11.48 -1.40
CA TYR A 163 13.04 -12.22 -2.68
C TYR A 163 12.04 -11.62 -3.69
N GLU A 164 10.83 -11.30 -3.23
CA GLU A 164 9.79 -10.71 -4.08
C GLU A 164 10.24 -9.37 -4.67
N VAL A 165 10.80 -8.47 -3.84
CA VAL A 165 11.32 -7.17 -4.28
C VAL A 165 12.49 -7.32 -5.28
N ILE A 166 13.42 -8.24 -5.03
CA ILE A 166 14.52 -8.53 -5.96
C ILE A 166 13.99 -9.02 -7.33
N GLN A 167 12.92 -9.82 -7.35
CA GLN A 167 12.29 -10.26 -8.60
C GLN A 167 11.59 -9.12 -9.36
N MET A 168 11.15 -8.06 -8.68
CA MET A 168 10.55 -6.88 -9.33
C MET A 168 11.55 -6.01 -10.09
N ALA A 169 12.82 -6.04 -9.73
CA ALA A 169 13.84 -5.06 -10.13
C ALA A 169 13.96 -4.80 -11.63
N ARG A 170 13.53 -5.74 -12.48
CA ARG A 170 13.68 -5.68 -13.94
C ARG A 170 12.35 -5.82 -14.69
N LEU A 171 11.23 -5.86 -14.00
CA LEU A 171 9.92 -5.92 -14.62
C LEU A 171 9.46 -4.51 -15.03
N ASP A 172 8.86 -4.38 -16.21
CA ASP A 172 8.50 -3.08 -16.79
C ASP A 172 7.61 -2.23 -15.88
N GLY A 173 6.65 -2.85 -15.19
CA GLY A 173 5.76 -2.17 -14.25
C GLY A 173 6.42 -1.76 -12.93
N TYR A 174 7.64 -2.25 -12.61
CA TYR A 174 8.24 -2.15 -11.28
C TYR A 174 9.68 -1.65 -11.25
N THR A 175 10.41 -1.70 -12.38
CA THR A 175 11.81 -1.28 -12.42
C THR A 175 11.99 0.17 -11.99
N THR A 176 13.05 0.41 -11.19
CA THR A 176 13.47 1.74 -10.72
C THR A 176 14.86 2.12 -11.23
N GLY A 177 15.42 1.32 -12.14
CA GLY A 177 16.77 1.54 -12.67
C GLY A 177 17.87 1.08 -11.71
N GLY A 178 17.56 0.12 -10.85
CA GLY A 178 18.46 -0.51 -9.90
C GLY A 178 18.50 0.16 -8.54
N THR A 179 18.64 -0.65 -7.51
CA THR A 179 18.67 -0.30 -6.09
C THR A 179 20.05 -0.58 -5.50
N ILE A 180 20.53 0.29 -4.62
CA ILE A 180 21.71 0.01 -3.80
C ILE A 180 21.22 -0.61 -2.50
N HIS A 181 21.54 -1.88 -2.29
CA HIS A 181 21.24 -2.60 -1.06
C HIS A 181 22.45 -2.59 -0.13
N ILE A 182 22.29 -2.12 1.09
CA ILE A 182 23.35 -2.08 2.11
C ILE A 182 22.92 -2.97 3.27
N VAL A 183 23.64 -4.06 3.50
CA VAL A 183 23.39 -4.94 4.63
C VAL A 183 24.33 -4.58 5.76
N VAL A 184 23.79 -4.04 6.86
CA VAL A 184 24.53 -3.81 8.10
C VAL A 184 24.60 -5.15 8.83
N ASN A 185 25.64 -5.92 8.49
CA ASN A 185 25.81 -7.29 8.92
C ASN A 185 26.49 -7.36 10.28
N ASN A 186 25.69 -7.43 11.33
CA ASN A 186 26.20 -7.57 12.69
C ASN A 186 26.29 -9.02 13.18
N GLN A 187 26.05 -9.99 12.30
CA GLN A 187 26.25 -11.44 12.49
C GLN A 187 25.32 -12.09 13.54
N ILE A 188 24.28 -11.36 13.99
CA ILE A 188 23.32 -11.85 14.99
C ILE A 188 21.94 -11.24 14.77
N GLY A 189 20.89 -12.07 14.80
CA GLY A 189 19.49 -11.64 14.77
C GLY A 189 18.82 -11.89 16.12
N PHE A 190 18.34 -10.85 16.82
CA PHE A 190 17.85 -10.98 18.18
C PHE A 190 18.90 -11.66 19.09
N THR A 191 18.66 -12.92 19.45
CA THR A 191 19.58 -13.78 20.22
C THR A 191 20.10 -14.97 19.39
N THR A 192 19.81 -15.00 18.09
CA THR A 192 20.14 -16.12 17.21
C THR A 192 21.44 -15.85 16.44
N ASN A 193 22.39 -16.73 16.58
CA ASN A 193 23.65 -16.72 15.85
C ASN A 193 23.41 -16.97 14.36
N TYR A 194 24.25 -16.41 13.48
CA TYR A 194 24.14 -16.60 12.03
C TYR A 194 24.17 -18.07 11.59
N LEU A 195 24.89 -18.93 12.33
CA LEU A 195 24.95 -20.39 12.06
C LEU A 195 23.59 -21.08 12.29
N ASP A 196 22.74 -20.53 13.15
CA ASP A 196 21.41 -21.04 13.44
C ASP A 196 20.31 -20.29 12.66
N ALA A 197 20.66 -19.15 12.04
CA ALA A 197 19.71 -18.26 11.40
C ALA A 197 19.54 -18.52 9.90
N ARG A 198 20.55 -19.10 9.24
CA ARG A 198 20.50 -19.36 7.79
C ARG A 198 21.37 -20.54 7.38
N SER A 199 21.00 -21.19 6.29
CA SER A 199 21.79 -22.27 5.66
C SER A 199 22.78 -21.75 4.63
N SER A 200 22.59 -20.54 4.11
CA SER A 200 23.49 -19.91 3.13
C SER A 200 24.77 -19.43 3.80
N THR A 201 25.88 -19.40 3.05
CA THR A 201 27.17 -18.89 3.55
C THR A 201 27.08 -17.40 3.87
N TYR A 202 26.51 -16.63 2.97
CA TYR A 202 26.33 -15.19 3.13
C TYR A 202 24.87 -14.83 3.30
N CYS A 203 24.57 -13.80 4.10
CA CYS A 203 23.22 -13.26 4.20
C CYS A 203 22.70 -12.68 2.87
N THR A 204 23.62 -12.25 2.02
CA THR A 204 23.39 -11.68 0.70
C THR A 204 23.23 -12.69 -0.44
N ASP A 205 23.23 -13.99 -0.16
CA ASP A 205 23.09 -15.03 -1.19
C ASP A 205 21.78 -14.95 -1.97
N VAL A 206 20.74 -14.33 -1.40
CA VAL A 206 19.48 -14.04 -2.09
C VAL A 206 19.68 -13.12 -3.32
N GLY A 207 20.67 -12.22 -3.32
CA GLY A 207 20.99 -11.36 -4.45
C GLY A 207 21.51 -12.12 -5.69
N LYS A 208 21.98 -13.36 -5.51
CA LYS A 208 22.46 -14.22 -6.60
C LYS A 208 21.36 -14.65 -7.57
N VAL A 209 20.09 -14.62 -7.16
CA VAL A 209 18.96 -15.03 -8.01
C VAL A 209 18.81 -14.14 -9.25
N THR A 210 19.23 -12.88 -9.17
CA THR A 210 19.25 -11.92 -10.28
C THR A 210 20.66 -11.71 -10.86
N LEU A 211 21.65 -12.48 -10.42
CA LEU A 211 23.07 -12.34 -10.78
C LEU A 211 23.62 -10.93 -10.46
N SER A 212 23.11 -10.32 -9.41
CA SER A 212 23.58 -9.02 -8.96
C SER A 212 24.92 -9.14 -8.24
N PRO A 213 25.86 -8.19 -8.43
CA PRO A 213 27.12 -8.19 -7.69
C PRO A 213 26.91 -8.03 -6.19
N VAL A 214 27.75 -8.69 -5.41
CA VAL A 214 27.83 -8.57 -3.96
C VAL A 214 29.26 -8.20 -3.58
N LEU A 215 29.41 -7.14 -2.80
CA LEU A 215 30.69 -6.71 -2.26
C LEU A 215 30.68 -6.92 -0.74
N HIS A 216 31.62 -7.74 -0.25
CA HIS A 216 31.81 -7.96 1.18
C HIS A 216 32.93 -7.04 1.68
N VAL A 217 32.64 -6.19 2.65
CA VAL A 217 33.56 -5.17 3.14
C VAL A 217 33.63 -5.20 4.67
N ASN A 218 34.85 -5.14 5.23
CA ASN A 218 35.02 -4.98 6.65
C ASN A 218 34.57 -3.56 7.07
N ALA A 219 33.57 -3.47 7.95
CA ALA A 219 33.02 -2.21 8.42
C ALA A 219 34.02 -1.41 9.29
N ASP A 220 35.08 -2.01 9.79
CA ASP A 220 36.14 -1.31 10.50
C ASP A 220 37.07 -0.50 9.58
N ASP A 221 37.12 -0.85 8.29
CA ASP A 221 37.94 -0.15 7.29
C ASP A 221 37.09 0.89 6.53
N ALA A 222 37.08 2.11 7.04
CA ALA A 222 36.28 3.20 6.49
C ALA A 222 36.65 3.54 5.02
N GLU A 223 37.91 3.45 4.65
CA GLU A 223 38.38 3.71 3.28
C GLU A 223 37.89 2.64 2.31
N ALA A 224 38.00 1.36 2.70
CA ALA A 224 37.49 0.25 1.92
C ALA A 224 35.97 0.34 1.74
N VAL A 225 35.23 0.76 2.78
CA VAL A 225 33.78 0.98 2.71
C VAL A 225 33.46 2.10 1.71
N VAL A 226 34.14 3.24 1.76
CA VAL A 226 33.94 4.35 0.81
C VAL A 226 34.28 3.93 -0.61
N HIS A 227 35.34 3.15 -0.80
CA HIS A 227 35.74 2.65 -2.13
C HIS A 227 34.70 1.68 -2.71
N ALA A 228 34.27 0.68 -1.92
CA ALA A 228 33.26 -0.28 -2.34
C ALA A 228 31.92 0.38 -2.64
N THR A 229 31.52 1.35 -1.81
CA THR A 229 30.30 2.13 -2.01
C THR A 229 30.35 2.98 -3.28
N THR A 230 31.51 3.59 -3.56
CA THR A 230 31.70 4.32 -4.83
C THR A 230 31.55 3.39 -6.03
N PHE A 231 32.16 2.20 -5.97
CA PHE A 231 32.02 1.18 -7.02
C PHE A 231 30.55 0.77 -7.19
N ALA A 232 29.83 0.54 -6.09
CA ALA A 232 28.42 0.16 -6.13
C ALA A 232 27.56 1.23 -6.83
N LEU A 233 27.80 2.50 -6.49
CA LEU A 233 27.10 3.61 -7.14
C LEU A 233 27.40 3.67 -8.65
N GLU A 234 28.68 3.54 -9.04
CA GLU A 234 29.08 3.54 -10.47
C GLU A 234 28.48 2.37 -11.23
N TYR A 235 28.44 1.19 -10.64
CA TYR A 235 27.80 0.02 -11.21
C TYR A 235 26.30 0.27 -11.46
N ARG A 236 25.57 0.72 -10.43
CA ARG A 236 24.12 1.05 -10.54
C ARG A 236 23.88 2.11 -11.62
N MET A 237 24.65 3.19 -11.60
CA MET A 237 24.46 4.28 -12.56
C MET A 237 24.73 3.84 -14.00
N ARG A 238 25.70 2.95 -14.20
CA ARG A 238 26.08 2.46 -15.53
C ARG A 238 25.15 1.37 -16.06
N TYR A 239 24.78 0.40 -15.21
CA TYR A 239 24.08 -0.80 -15.67
C TYR A 239 22.59 -0.80 -15.35
N LYS A 240 22.11 0.12 -14.52
CA LYS A 240 20.71 0.22 -14.08
C LYS A 240 20.20 -1.07 -13.43
N ARG A 241 21.03 -1.65 -12.55
CA ARG A 241 20.78 -2.92 -11.85
C ARG A 241 21.10 -2.82 -10.39
N ASP A 242 20.51 -3.71 -9.61
CA ASP A 242 20.77 -3.84 -8.19
C ASP A 242 22.20 -4.26 -7.92
N ILE A 243 22.72 -3.80 -6.81
CA ILE A 243 24.02 -4.18 -6.26
C ILE A 243 23.93 -4.23 -4.73
N PHE A 244 24.65 -5.17 -4.14
CA PHE A 244 24.61 -5.44 -2.70
C PHE A 244 25.96 -5.15 -2.06
N LEU A 245 25.93 -4.39 -0.96
CA LEU A 245 27.06 -4.12 -0.08
C LEU A 245 26.80 -4.84 1.25
N ASP A 246 27.63 -5.82 1.58
CA ASP A 246 27.63 -6.50 2.87
C ASP A 246 28.69 -5.86 3.76
N LEU A 247 28.27 -4.97 4.66
CA LEU A 247 29.13 -4.31 5.63
C LEU A 247 29.27 -5.20 6.86
N LEU A 248 30.35 -5.96 6.91
CA LEU A 248 30.62 -6.91 7.98
C LEU A 248 31.13 -6.18 9.22
N GLY A 249 30.29 -6.05 10.20
CA GLY A 249 30.54 -5.40 11.49
C GLY A 249 30.08 -6.25 12.67
N TYR A 250 29.69 -5.58 13.74
CA TYR A 250 29.19 -6.22 14.95
C TYR A 250 28.07 -5.40 15.58
N ARG A 251 27.45 -5.90 16.62
CA ARG A 251 26.43 -5.20 17.42
C ARG A 251 26.96 -5.06 18.85
N LYS A 252 27.19 -3.84 19.30
CA LYS A 252 27.84 -3.58 20.59
C LYS A 252 26.97 -3.97 21.78
N TYR A 253 25.65 -3.68 21.74
CA TYR A 253 24.70 -3.99 22.80
C TYR A 253 23.84 -5.21 22.44
N GLY A 254 22.80 -5.51 23.24
CA GLY A 254 21.79 -6.50 22.90
C GLY A 254 20.93 -6.13 21.68
N HIS A 255 19.82 -6.81 21.51
CA HIS A 255 18.88 -6.41 20.46
C HIS A 255 18.45 -4.94 20.61
N ASN A 256 18.29 -4.51 21.86
CA ASN A 256 18.16 -3.11 22.25
C ASN A 256 18.99 -2.86 23.54
N GLU A 257 19.03 -1.64 24.01
CA GLU A 257 19.87 -1.20 25.12
C GLU A 257 19.43 -1.74 26.49
N GLY A 258 18.24 -2.31 26.59
CA GLY A 258 17.73 -3.00 27.79
C GLY A 258 18.02 -4.49 27.85
N ASP A 259 18.65 -5.06 26.81
CA ASP A 259 18.95 -6.50 26.71
C ASP A 259 20.41 -6.80 27.09
N GLU A 260 20.63 -7.92 27.78
CA GLU A 260 21.99 -8.40 28.14
C GLU A 260 22.42 -9.54 27.22
N PRO A 261 23.20 -9.25 26.15
CA PRO A 261 23.51 -10.20 25.11
C PRO A 261 24.47 -11.32 25.55
N LYS A 262 25.17 -11.16 26.67
CA LYS A 262 26.06 -12.19 27.22
C LYS A 262 25.32 -13.44 27.72
N PHE A 263 24.02 -13.33 27.98
CA PHE A 263 23.22 -14.47 28.36
C PHE A 263 23.17 -15.54 27.26
N THR A 264 23.22 -15.13 25.99
CA THR A 264 23.11 -16.02 24.85
C THR A 264 24.44 -16.15 24.06
N GLN A 265 25.23 -15.08 23.94
CA GLN A 265 26.50 -15.05 23.20
C GLN A 265 27.69 -14.57 24.05
N PRO A 266 28.06 -15.26 25.14
CA PRO A 266 29.08 -14.78 26.09
C PRO A 266 30.47 -14.62 25.45
N LEU A 267 30.88 -15.51 24.53
CA LEU A 267 32.18 -15.47 23.87
C LEU A 267 32.26 -14.32 22.85
N LEU A 268 31.22 -14.14 22.05
CA LEU A 268 31.16 -13.06 21.07
C LEU A 268 31.26 -11.69 21.77
N TYR A 269 30.47 -11.47 22.80
CA TYR A 269 30.45 -10.19 23.51
C TYR A 269 31.71 -9.97 24.41
N LYS A 270 32.41 -11.04 24.79
CA LYS A 270 33.75 -10.92 25.38
C LYS A 270 34.76 -10.38 24.36
N SER A 271 34.64 -10.72 23.09
CA SER A 271 35.47 -10.20 22.02
C SER A 271 35.08 -8.75 21.69
N ILE A 272 33.78 -8.49 21.49
CA ILE A 272 33.24 -7.15 21.19
C ILE A 272 33.62 -6.12 22.25
N SER A 273 33.58 -6.49 23.55
CA SER A 273 33.91 -5.57 24.63
C SER A 273 35.35 -5.06 24.62
N LYS A 274 36.25 -5.69 23.85
CA LYS A 274 37.65 -5.29 23.68
C LYS A 274 37.94 -4.68 22.32
N HIS A 275 36.95 -4.71 21.40
CA HIS A 275 37.10 -4.23 20.05
C HIS A 275 36.92 -2.69 20.02
N LYS A 276 37.78 -2.00 19.29
CA LYS A 276 37.68 -0.55 19.06
C LYS A 276 36.63 -0.28 18.00
N ASN A 277 35.94 0.87 18.09
CA ASN A 277 35.01 1.29 17.06
C ASN A 277 35.76 1.74 15.78
N PRO A 278 35.10 1.79 14.62
CA PRO A 278 35.72 2.16 13.34
C PRO A 278 36.39 3.54 13.34
N ARG A 279 35.85 4.51 14.08
CA ARG A 279 36.48 5.84 14.19
C ARG A 279 37.84 5.76 14.85
N ASP A 280 37.96 5.06 15.99
CA ASP A 280 39.20 4.99 16.75
C ASP A 280 40.27 4.21 15.95
N ILE A 281 39.87 3.13 15.26
CA ILE A 281 40.75 2.38 14.36
C ILE A 281 41.26 3.29 13.23
N TYR A 282 40.38 4.06 12.61
CA TYR A 282 40.76 4.96 11.52
C TYR A 282 41.62 6.15 12.00
N ALA A 283 41.28 6.73 13.14
CA ALA A 283 42.08 7.81 13.73
C ALA A 283 43.52 7.36 14.06
N GLU A 284 43.70 6.17 14.68
CA GLU A 284 45.02 5.58 14.93
C GLU A 284 45.85 5.38 13.67
N LYS A 285 45.18 4.91 12.55
CA LYS A 285 45.83 4.80 11.25
C LYS A 285 46.33 6.15 10.74
N LEU A 286 45.47 7.17 10.74
CA LEU A 286 45.85 8.51 10.27
C LEU A 286 46.91 9.20 11.12
N ILE A 287 46.92 8.98 12.42
CA ILE A 287 47.96 9.47 13.35
C ILE A 287 49.29 8.76 13.02
N ALA A 288 49.27 7.44 12.83
CA ALA A 288 50.47 6.70 12.50
C ALA A 288 51.09 7.09 11.13
N GLU A 289 50.23 7.49 10.19
CA GLU A 289 50.61 8.01 8.86
C GLU A 289 51.00 9.50 8.91
N GLY A 290 50.84 10.19 10.05
CA GLY A 290 51.18 11.60 10.23
C GLY A 290 50.23 12.58 9.52
N ILE A 291 49.03 12.15 9.19
CA ILE A 291 48.01 12.97 8.53
C ILE A 291 47.28 13.88 9.52
N ILE A 292 46.96 13.37 10.71
CA ILE A 292 46.34 14.09 11.83
C ILE A 292 47.13 13.83 13.13
N ASP A 293 46.81 14.60 14.16
CA ASP A 293 47.35 14.36 15.51
C ASP A 293 46.21 14.06 16.50
N GLU A 294 46.57 13.68 17.73
CA GLU A 294 45.60 13.40 18.80
C GLU A 294 44.75 14.61 19.20
N ASN A 295 45.31 15.84 19.06
CA ASN A 295 44.58 17.06 19.42
C ASN A 295 43.44 17.31 18.45
N TYR A 296 43.66 17.08 17.15
CA TYR A 296 42.62 17.19 16.11
C TYR A 296 41.43 16.29 16.43
N VAL A 297 41.68 15.02 16.82
CA VAL A 297 40.60 14.11 17.20
C VAL A 297 39.80 14.63 18.39
N LYS A 298 40.48 15.09 19.43
CA LYS A 298 39.84 15.65 20.65
C LYS A 298 39.03 16.91 20.35
N GLU A 299 39.54 17.79 19.53
CA GLU A 299 38.81 19.00 19.11
C GLU A 299 37.51 18.67 18.36
N LEU A 300 37.53 17.68 17.46
CA LEU A 300 36.33 17.24 16.77
C LEU A 300 35.29 16.62 17.72
N GLU A 301 35.74 15.82 18.68
CA GLU A 301 34.85 15.21 19.67
C GLU A 301 34.21 16.28 20.57
N GLU A 302 35.01 17.22 21.10
CA GLU A 302 34.54 18.30 21.98
C GLU A 302 33.55 19.21 21.25
N LYS A 303 33.87 19.61 20.02
CA LYS A 303 33.00 20.44 19.20
C LYS A 303 31.62 19.81 19.07
N TYR A 304 31.54 18.58 18.54
CA TYR A 304 30.26 17.93 18.29
C TYR A 304 29.50 17.62 19.58
N LYS A 305 30.22 17.28 20.67
CA LYS A 305 29.61 17.10 21.99
C LYS A 305 28.95 18.38 22.50
N ASN A 306 29.60 19.52 22.32
CA ASN A 306 29.05 20.83 22.73
C ASN A 306 27.80 21.16 21.93
N ASP A 307 27.80 20.89 20.61
CA ASP A 307 26.62 21.06 19.74
C ASP A 307 25.45 20.18 20.21
N LEU A 308 25.71 18.93 20.61
CA LEU A 308 24.70 18.04 21.16
C LEU A 308 24.16 18.50 22.54
N GLU A 309 25.01 19.02 23.42
CA GLU A 309 24.59 19.57 24.73
C GLU A 309 23.68 20.80 24.53
N GLU A 310 24.01 21.69 23.58
CA GLU A 310 23.17 22.84 23.24
C GLU A 310 21.78 22.38 22.71
N ASN A 311 21.77 21.44 21.79
CA ASN A 311 20.53 20.85 21.29
C ASN A 311 19.69 20.18 22.39
N LEU A 312 20.34 19.54 23.38
CA LEU A 312 19.67 18.95 24.53
C LEU A 312 19.02 20.03 25.43
N LEU A 313 19.69 21.15 25.64
CA LEU A 313 19.11 22.27 26.40
C LEU A 313 17.90 22.87 25.66
N ASP A 314 17.99 22.98 24.35
CA ASP A 314 16.89 23.49 23.54
C ASP A 314 15.71 22.51 23.44
N SER A 315 15.96 21.20 23.41
CA SER A 315 14.89 20.20 23.43
C SER A 315 13.99 20.26 24.65
N ARG A 316 14.58 20.65 25.82
CA ARG A 316 13.85 20.81 27.09
C ARG A 316 12.84 21.95 27.07
N LYS A 317 12.99 22.92 26.15
CA LYS A 317 12.07 24.04 25.96
C LYS A 317 10.85 23.67 25.12
N ILE A 318 10.88 22.54 24.40
CA ILE A 318 9.76 22.05 23.63
C ILE A 318 8.73 21.48 24.59
N GLU A 319 7.49 21.95 24.52
CA GLU A 319 6.39 21.46 25.38
C GLU A 319 5.72 20.24 24.80
N LYS A 320 5.51 20.24 23.48
CA LYS A 320 4.85 19.16 22.73
C LYS A 320 5.64 18.78 21.49
N THR A 321 5.67 17.50 21.18
CA THR A 321 6.36 16.98 20.00
C THR A 321 5.44 17.09 18.76
N ARG A 322 6.02 17.45 17.62
CA ARG A 322 5.30 17.52 16.35
C ARG A 322 5.67 16.34 15.44
N ILE A 323 4.65 15.65 14.92
CA ILE A 323 4.86 14.72 13.82
C ILE A 323 4.94 15.53 12.53
N THR A 324 6.11 15.56 11.89
CA THR A 324 6.29 16.19 10.59
C THR A 324 5.82 15.20 9.51
N PRO A 325 4.80 15.51 8.70
CA PRO A 325 4.38 14.62 7.63
C PRO A 325 5.50 14.35 6.63
N PHE A 326 5.61 13.11 6.22
CA PHE A 326 6.54 12.67 5.19
C PHE A 326 6.04 13.14 3.79
N MET A 327 6.93 13.60 2.93
CA MET A 327 6.63 14.06 1.55
C MET A 327 5.55 15.16 1.49
N GLN A 328 5.68 16.23 2.27
CA GLN A 328 4.67 17.30 2.34
C GLN A 328 4.39 17.98 0.99
N ASP A 329 5.42 18.14 0.16
CA ASP A 329 5.29 18.85 -1.12
C ASP A 329 4.36 18.10 -2.09
N GLU A 330 4.35 16.76 -2.06
CA GLU A 330 3.49 15.91 -2.87
C GLU A 330 2.01 15.97 -2.46
N TRP A 331 1.75 16.29 -1.19
CA TRP A 331 0.41 16.32 -0.60
C TRP A 331 -0.16 17.74 -0.47
N GLU A 332 0.48 18.74 -1.09
CA GLU A 332 -0.05 20.10 -1.11
C GLU A 332 -1.44 20.13 -1.79
N GLY A 333 -2.41 20.75 -1.11
CA GLY A 333 -3.80 20.86 -1.57
C GLY A 333 -4.70 19.68 -1.16
N PHE A 334 -4.17 18.67 -0.46
CA PHE A 334 -4.98 17.60 0.12
C PHE A 334 -5.24 17.85 1.60
N GLU A 335 -6.48 17.61 2.02
CA GLU A 335 -6.96 17.84 3.38
C GLU A 335 -7.13 16.51 4.14
N GLN A 336 -6.93 16.54 5.44
CA GLN A 336 -7.37 15.47 6.32
C GLN A 336 -8.83 15.71 6.68
N VAL A 337 -9.66 14.67 6.56
CA VAL A 337 -11.11 14.80 6.68
C VAL A 337 -11.68 13.80 7.68
N THR A 338 -12.81 14.16 8.24
CA THR A 338 -13.61 13.33 9.16
C THR A 338 -14.68 12.53 8.40
N GLU A 339 -15.26 11.52 9.06
CA GLU A 339 -16.38 10.72 8.57
C GLU A 339 -17.53 11.56 8.03
N GLU A 340 -17.84 12.70 8.68
CA GLU A 340 -18.88 13.63 8.22
C GLU A 340 -18.62 14.13 6.79
N VAL A 341 -17.37 14.42 6.45
CA VAL A 341 -16.97 14.85 5.09
C VAL A 341 -17.00 13.68 4.13
N MET A 342 -16.53 12.50 4.57
CA MET A 342 -16.52 11.28 3.77
C MET A 342 -17.94 10.82 3.37
N LEU A 343 -18.95 11.11 4.17
CA LEU A 343 -20.36 10.79 3.92
C LEU A 343 -21.09 11.84 3.09
N LYS A 344 -20.46 12.97 2.74
CA LYS A 344 -21.11 13.98 1.89
C LYS A 344 -21.15 13.52 0.44
N PRO A 345 -22.31 13.65 -0.24
CA PRO A 345 -22.40 13.44 -1.67
C PRO A 345 -21.43 14.36 -2.42
N MET A 346 -20.77 13.82 -3.42
CA MET A 346 -19.84 14.55 -4.28
C MET A 346 -20.28 14.42 -5.73
N ASP A 347 -20.35 15.53 -6.45
CA ASP A 347 -20.63 15.52 -7.89
C ASP A 347 -19.47 14.86 -8.64
N THR A 348 -19.77 13.75 -9.29
CA THR A 348 -18.86 12.98 -10.13
C THR A 348 -19.36 12.84 -11.57
N SER A 349 -20.32 13.69 -11.95
CA SER A 349 -20.86 13.78 -13.30
C SER A 349 -19.74 14.03 -14.32
N TYR A 350 -20.01 13.65 -15.57
CA TYR A 350 -19.08 13.81 -16.68
C TYR A 350 -19.82 14.14 -17.96
N ASP A 351 -19.27 15.02 -18.78
CA ASP A 351 -19.93 15.44 -20.03
C ASP A 351 -20.16 14.24 -20.97
N LEU A 352 -21.39 14.06 -21.40
CA LEU A 352 -21.80 12.92 -22.23
C LEU A 352 -21.06 12.90 -23.58
N LYS A 353 -20.77 14.08 -24.20
CA LYS A 353 -20.03 14.13 -25.46
C LYS A 353 -18.58 13.68 -25.29
N LYS A 354 -17.97 14.07 -24.18
CA LYS A 354 -16.62 13.60 -23.84
C LYS A 354 -16.61 12.09 -23.55
N LEU A 355 -17.65 11.59 -22.87
CA LEU A 355 -17.82 10.16 -22.65
C LEU A 355 -17.99 9.38 -23.98
N ASP A 356 -18.71 9.95 -24.96
CA ASP A 356 -18.83 9.41 -26.31
C ASP A 356 -17.45 9.32 -27.01
N GLU A 357 -16.56 10.32 -26.84
CA GLU A 357 -15.21 10.29 -27.41
C GLU A 357 -14.33 9.20 -26.75
N VAL A 358 -14.39 9.09 -25.42
CA VAL A 358 -13.72 7.99 -24.69
C VAL A 358 -14.19 6.64 -25.19
N ALA A 359 -15.51 6.48 -25.32
CA ALA A 359 -16.11 5.23 -25.81
C ALA A 359 -15.66 4.88 -27.23
N LYS A 360 -15.53 5.87 -28.13
CA LYS A 360 -14.99 5.66 -29.49
C LYS A 360 -13.59 5.07 -29.45
N SER A 361 -12.71 5.57 -28.58
CA SER A 361 -11.33 5.12 -28.48
C SER A 361 -11.25 3.65 -28.02
N ILE A 362 -12.01 3.26 -26.99
CA ILE A 362 -11.97 1.89 -26.45
C ILE A 362 -12.79 0.87 -27.24
N THR A 363 -13.53 1.31 -28.25
CA THR A 363 -14.40 0.45 -29.11
C THR A 363 -13.94 0.43 -30.56
N LYS A 364 -12.76 0.96 -30.87
CA LYS A 364 -12.17 0.95 -32.21
C LYS A 364 -10.75 0.38 -32.15
N LEU A 365 -10.49 -0.64 -32.98
CA LEU A 365 -9.13 -1.19 -33.14
C LEU A 365 -8.35 -0.37 -34.18
N PRO A 366 -7.00 -0.24 -34.05
CA PRO A 366 -6.15 0.31 -35.10
C PRO A 366 -6.30 -0.45 -36.42
N GLU A 367 -6.54 0.27 -37.52
CA GLU A 367 -6.83 -0.33 -38.83
C GLU A 367 -5.59 -0.93 -39.53
N ASP A 368 -4.42 -0.49 -39.14
CA ASP A 368 -3.11 -0.93 -39.66
C ASP A 368 -2.60 -2.23 -38.98
N LYS A 369 -3.30 -2.70 -37.94
CA LYS A 369 -2.90 -3.87 -37.14
C LYS A 369 -3.91 -5.00 -37.28
N LYS A 370 -3.43 -6.24 -37.22
CA LYS A 370 -4.27 -7.42 -37.28
C LYS A 370 -4.41 -8.06 -35.88
N PHE A 371 -5.63 -8.34 -35.49
CA PHE A 371 -5.96 -8.92 -34.19
C PHE A 371 -6.65 -10.29 -34.34
N LEU A 372 -6.66 -11.06 -33.25
CA LEU A 372 -7.40 -12.31 -33.18
C LEU A 372 -8.91 -12.03 -33.35
N ARG A 373 -9.59 -12.74 -34.25
CA ARG A 373 -11.00 -12.49 -34.54
C ARG A 373 -11.94 -12.52 -33.31
N LYS A 374 -11.56 -13.22 -32.25
CA LYS A 374 -12.32 -13.19 -30.97
C LYS A 374 -12.20 -11.83 -30.29
N LEU A 375 -11.04 -11.17 -30.39
CA LEU A 375 -10.84 -9.81 -29.86
C LEU A 375 -11.57 -8.77 -30.70
N GLU A 376 -11.54 -8.90 -32.03
CA GLU A 376 -12.32 -8.05 -32.94
C GLU A 376 -13.80 -8.05 -32.55
N ARG A 377 -14.40 -9.25 -32.41
CA ARG A 377 -15.79 -9.42 -31.96
C ARG A 377 -16.08 -8.86 -30.56
N LEU A 378 -15.10 -8.93 -29.64
CA LEU A 378 -15.26 -8.36 -28.29
C LEU A 378 -15.34 -6.83 -28.38
N VAL A 379 -14.49 -6.20 -29.18
CA VAL A 379 -14.48 -4.74 -29.36
C VAL A 379 -15.72 -4.29 -30.15
N GLU A 380 -16.13 -5.02 -31.19
CA GLU A 380 -17.42 -4.81 -31.89
C GLU A 380 -18.61 -4.90 -30.91
N GLY A 381 -18.60 -5.88 -30.00
CA GLY A 381 -19.61 -6.01 -28.95
C GLY A 381 -19.66 -4.82 -27.97
N ARG A 382 -18.50 -4.26 -27.61
CA ARG A 382 -18.43 -3.04 -26.80
C ARG A 382 -18.99 -1.84 -27.53
N HIS A 383 -18.71 -1.74 -28.84
CA HIS A 383 -19.28 -0.69 -29.68
C HIS A 383 -20.82 -0.78 -29.68
N ALA A 384 -21.38 -1.96 -29.89
CA ALA A 384 -22.83 -2.18 -29.86
C ALA A 384 -23.43 -1.84 -28.47
N MET A 385 -22.81 -2.29 -27.36
CA MET A 385 -23.24 -1.96 -25.99
C MET A 385 -23.40 -0.45 -25.78
N TYR A 386 -22.46 0.36 -26.29
CA TYR A 386 -22.44 1.81 -26.05
C TYR A 386 -23.31 2.57 -27.06
N PHE A 387 -23.15 2.32 -28.36
CA PHE A 387 -23.75 3.14 -29.42
C PHE A 387 -25.09 2.64 -29.94
N GLU A 388 -25.42 1.35 -29.72
CA GLU A 388 -26.65 0.76 -30.24
C GLU A 388 -27.64 0.39 -29.14
N ASP A 389 -27.18 -0.40 -28.12
CA ASP A 389 -28.05 -0.96 -27.10
C ASP A 389 -28.23 -0.07 -25.88
N ASN A 390 -27.26 0.82 -25.60
CA ASN A 390 -27.16 1.62 -24.36
C ASN A 390 -27.29 0.76 -23.09
N LYS A 391 -26.59 -0.39 -23.08
CA LYS A 391 -26.54 -1.35 -21.96
C LYS A 391 -25.09 -1.74 -21.70
N LEU A 392 -24.46 -0.99 -20.81
CA LEU A 392 -23.04 -1.08 -20.51
C LEU A 392 -22.81 -2.10 -19.39
N ASP A 393 -21.99 -3.09 -19.64
CA ASP A 393 -21.59 -4.08 -18.65
C ASP A 393 -20.53 -3.53 -17.66
N TRP A 394 -20.10 -4.37 -16.74
CA TRP A 394 -19.12 -4.01 -15.71
C TRP A 394 -17.81 -3.50 -16.30
N ALA A 395 -17.26 -4.21 -17.30
CA ALA A 395 -16.00 -3.84 -17.91
C ALA A 395 -16.07 -2.49 -18.64
N MET A 396 -17.21 -2.19 -19.29
CA MET A 396 -17.43 -0.88 -19.89
C MET A 396 -17.52 0.23 -18.85
N GLY A 397 -18.19 0.01 -17.72
CA GLY A 397 -18.24 0.96 -16.62
C GLY A 397 -16.86 1.29 -16.06
N GLU A 398 -16.05 0.26 -15.90
CA GLU A 398 -14.67 0.36 -15.43
C GLU A 398 -13.76 1.15 -16.42
N LEU A 399 -13.74 0.74 -17.68
CA LEU A 399 -12.88 1.38 -18.71
C LEU A 399 -13.31 2.82 -19.02
N LEU A 400 -14.60 3.12 -18.99
CA LEU A 400 -15.10 4.49 -19.16
C LEU A 400 -14.72 5.38 -17.98
N ALA A 401 -14.71 4.84 -16.75
CA ALA A 401 -14.22 5.58 -15.59
C ALA A 401 -12.76 5.96 -15.76
N TYR A 402 -11.90 5.00 -16.12
CA TYR A 402 -10.48 5.27 -16.38
C TYR A 402 -10.27 6.28 -17.51
N GLY A 403 -10.96 6.09 -18.66
CA GLY A 403 -10.85 7.00 -19.78
C GLY A 403 -11.30 8.42 -19.47
N SER A 404 -12.37 8.58 -18.68
CA SER A 404 -12.84 9.90 -18.25
C SER A 404 -11.82 10.63 -17.34
N LEU A 405 -11.11 9.89 -16.50
CA LEU A 405 -10.06 10.44 -15.63
C LEU A 405 -8.81 10.82 -16.45
N ILE A 406 -8.43 9.98 -17.41
CA ILE A 406 -7.30 10.23 -18.31
C ILE A 406 -7.57 11.50 -19.15
N GLU A 407 -8.79 11.68 -19.67
CA GLU A 407 -9.17 12.90 -20.40
C GLU A 407 -9.09 14.15 -19.51
N GLU A 408 -9.45 14.02 -18.23
CA GLU A 408 -9.32 15.10 -17.25
C GLU A 408 -7.88 15.35 -16.77
N GLY A 409 -6.88 14.56 -17.22
CA GLY A 409 -5.47 14.74 -16.91
C GLY A 409 -4.98 13.97 -15.67
N TYR A 410 -5.74 12.98 -15.22
CA TYR A 410 -5.29 12.06 -14.17
C TYR A 410 -4.64 10.83 -14.79
N ASP A 411 -3.54 10.38 -14.21
CA ASP A 411 -3.00 9.07 -14.53
C ASP A 411 -3.78 7.98 -13.79
N VAL A 412 -3.86 6.82 -14.42
CA VAL A 412 -4.39 5.60 -13.81
C VAL A 412 -3.31 4.54 -13.84
N ARG A 413 -2.95 3.99 -12.68
CA ARG A 413 -2.05 2.86 -12.56
C ARG A 413 -2.81 1.65 -12.01
N MET A 414 -2.70 0.52 -12.69
CA MET A 414 -3.32 -0.73 -12.26
C MET A 414 -2.32 -1.87 -12.32
N THR A 415 -2.19 -2.61 -11.23
CA THR A 415 -1.40 -3.84 -11.20
C THR A 415 -2.13 -4.97 -10.49
N GLY A 416 -1.63 -6.18 -10.67
CA GLY A 416 -2.16 -7.40 -10.10
C GLY A 416 -1.98 -8.59 -11.04
N GLN A 417 -2.40 -9.75 -10.60
CA GLN A 417 -2.30 -10.97 -11.40
C GLN A 417 -3.38 -10.97 -12.48
N ASP A 418 -3.01 -11.16 -13.74
CA ASP A 418 -3.92 -11.19 -14.92
C ASP A 418 -4.70 -9.89 -15.17
N VAL A 419 -4.33 -8.74 -14.63
CA VAL A 419 -5.14 -7.51 -14.71
C VAL A 419 -5.30 -6.96 -16.12
N GLU A 420 -4.33 -7.15 -17.00
CA GLU A 420 -4.38 -6.65 -18.39
C GLU A 420 -5.58 -7.21 -19.16
N ARG A 421 -5.87 -8.48 -18.95
CA ARG A 421 -7.03 -9.17 -19.49
C ARG A 421 -8.23 -9.16 -18.52
N GLY A 422 -7.94 -9.13 -17.24
CA GLY A 422 -8.82 -9.49 -16.13
C GLY A 422 -8.87 -11.00 -15.91
N THR A 423 -8.79 -11.44 -14.64
CA THR A 423 -8.81 -12.87 -14.25
C THR A 423 -10.00 -13.61 -14.91
N PHE A 424 -11.14 -12.96 -14.99
CA PHE A 424 -12.37 -13.50 -15.56
C PHE A 424 -12.54 -13.16 -17.06
N SER A 425 -11.47 -12.76 -17.75
CA SER A 425 -11.47 -12.41 -19.17
C SER A 425 -12.49 -11.33 -19.54
N HIS A 426 -12.65 -10.32 -18.69
CA HIS A 426 -13.66 -9.26 -18.85
C HIS A 426 -13.05 -7.93 -19.31
N ARG A 427 -11.87 -7.53 -18.78
CA ARG A 427 -11.27 -6.21 -18.99
C ARG A 427 -10.68 -6.05 -20.38
N HIS A 428 -9.78 -6.92 -20.80
CA HIS A 428 -9.02 -6.81 -22.06
C HIS A 428 -8.57 -5.38 -22.33
N ALA A 429 -7.86 -4.78 -21.35
CA ALA A 429 -7.32 -3.43 -21.45
C ALA A 429 -6.05 -3.37 -22.29
N VAL A 430 -5.27 -4.45 -22.30
CA VAL A 430 -4.16 -4.69 -23.21
C VAL A 430 -4.57 -5.73 -24.25
N ILE A 431 -4.40 -5.38 -25.50
CA ILE A 431 -4.74 -6.24 -26.65
C ILE A 431 -3.45 -6.51 -27.42
N LYS A 432 -3.26 -7.77 -27.85
CA LYS A 432 -2.06 -8.17 -28.59
C LYS A 432 -2.38 -8.41 -30.07
N THR A 433 -1.47 -7.96 -30.94
CA THR A 433 -1.54 -8.26 -32.37
C THR A 433 -1.29 -9.74 -32.62
N GLU A 434 -1.96 -10.32 -33.66
CA GLU A 434 -1.93 -11.77 -33.94
C GLU A 434 -0.55 -12.29 -34.33
N MET A 435 0.26 -11.48 -35.02
CA MET A 435 1.51 -11.95 -35.64
C MET A 435 2.77 -11.63 -34.83
N HIS A 436 2.75 -10.54 -34.05
CA HIS A 436 3.95 -10.01 -33.39
C HIS A 436 3.78 -9.86 -31.87
N GLU A 437 2.59 -10.16 -31.35
CA GLU A 437 2.23 -9.97 -29.93
C GLU A 437 2.49 -8.53 -29.43
N GLU A 438 2.49 -7.56 -30.36
CA GLU A 438 2.62 -6.15 -30.00
C GLU A 438 1.44 -5.73 -29.13
N GLU A 439 1.71 -5.07 -28.03
CA GLU A 439 0.71 -4.64 -27.08
C GLU A 439 0.07 -3.33 -27.51
N VAL A 440 -1.23 -3.26 -27.45
CA VAL A 440 -2.02 -2.07 -27.71
C VAL A 440 -2.92 -1.81 -26.50
N VAL A 441 -2.77 -0.65 -25.89
CA VAL A 441 -3.60 -0.17 -24.78
C VAL A 441 -4.54 0.89 -25.33
N LEU A 442 -5.79 0.53 -25.61
CA LEU A 442 -6.75 1.42 -26.29
C LEU A 442 -6.99 2.74 -25.54
N LEU A 443 -6.92 2.73 -24.20
CA LEU A 443 -7.00 3.94 -23.38
C LEU A 443 -5.79 4.87 -23.51
N ASN A 444 -4.70 4.42 -24.15
CA ASN A 444 -3.55 5.26 -24.50
C ASN A 444 -3.57 5.71 -25.99
N GLU A 445 -4.65 5.45 -26.71
CA GLU A 445 -4.87 5.81 -28.11
C GLU A 445 -6.00 6.85 -28.27
N MET A 446 -6.20 7.70 -27.25
CA MET A 446 -7.30 8.68 -27.23
C MET A 446 -7.01 9.97 -28.03
N GLY A 447 -5.83 10.05 -28.68
CA GLY A 447 -5.44 11.19 -29.49
C GLY A 447 -5.39 12.52 -28.72
N ASP A 448 -6.01 13.56 -29.25
CA ASP A 448 -6.02 14.90 -28.62
C ASP A 448 -6.76 14.94 -27.26
N ASN A 449 -7.51 13.89 -26.92
CA ASN A 449 -8.22 13.78 -25.65
C ASN A 449 -7.39 13.08 -24.54
N GLN A 450 -6.15 12.73 -24.84
CA GLN A 450 -5.27 12.05 -23.91
C GLN A 450 -4.41 13.04 -23.14
N ASN A 451 -4.87 13.41 -21.93
CA ASN A 451 -4.16 14.32 -21.02
C ASN A 451 -3.42 13.61 -19.88
N GLY A 452 -3.81 12.36 -19.59
CA GLY A 452 -3.15 11.45 -18.66
C GLY A 452 -2.78 10.13 -19.35
N LYS A 453 -2.30 9.14 -18.58
CA LYS A 453 -1.85 7.85 -19.08
C LYS A 453 -2.43 6.68 -18.29
N PHE A 454 -2.72 5.59 -18.97
CA PHE A 454 -3.08 4.31 -18.35
C PHE A 454 -1.86 3.39 -18.27
N HIS A 455 -1.36 3.19 -17.07
CA HIS A 455 -0.29 2.27 -16.75
C HIS A 455 -0.90 0.98 -16.22
N ILE A 456 -0.86 -0.09 -16.97
CA ILE A 456 -1.41 -1.36 -16.54
C ILE A 456 -0.42 -2.49 -16.76
N TYR A 457 -0.21 -3.32 -15.73
CA TYR A 457 0.80 -4.38 -15.77
C TYR A 457 0.35 -5.62 -15.00
N ASN A 458 0.49 -6.78 -15.62
CA ASN A 458 0.43 -8.04 -14.89
C ASN A 458 1.57 -8.13 -13.89
N SER A 459 1.26 -8.38 -12.64
CA SER A 459 2.26 -8.54 -11.60
C SER A 459 2.89 -9.93 -11.60
N LEU A 460 4.02 -10.06 -10.91
CA LEU A 460 4.50 -11.38 -10.47
C LEU A 460 3.49 -11.99 -9.47
N LEU A 461 3.57 -13.32 -9.27
CA LEU A 461 2.67 -14.05 -8.34
C LEU A 461 3.07 -13.79 -6.88
N SER A 462 2.83 -12.58 -6.42
CA SER A 462 3.00 -12.13 -5.04
C SER A 462 1.96 -11.08 -4.74
N GLU A 463 1.36 -11.13 -3.59
CA GLU A 463 0.47 -10.11 -3.05
C GLU A 463 1.25 -9.12 -2.18
N TYR A 464 2.20 -9.61 -1.39
CA TYR A 464 2.87 -8.83 -0.34
C TYR A 464 3.68 -7.67 -0.92
N ALA A 465 4.71 -7.96 -1.70
CA ALA A 465 5.56 -6.92 -2.26
C ALA A 465 4.82 -6.08 -3.31
N VAL A 466 3.90 -6.68 -4.08
CA VAL A 466 3.13 -5.98 -5.11
C VAL A 466 2.21 -4.93 -4.49
N MET A 467 1.40 -5.30 -3.51
CA MET A 467 0.55 -4.34 -2.79
C MET A 467 1.39 -3.27 -2.09
N GLY A 468 2.52 -3.65 -1.49
CA GLY A 468 3.45 -2.70 -0.87
C GLY A 468 4.02 -1.71 -1.87
N PHE A 469 4.39 -2.15 -3.06
CA PHE A 469 4.86 -1.28 -4.15
C PHE A 469 3.78 -0.27 -4.56
N ASP A 470 2.56 -0.74 -4.83
CA ASP A 470 1.47 0.14 -5.26
C ASP A 470 1.01 1.08 -4.12
N TYR A 471 1.11 0.65 -2.86
CA TYR A 471 0.93 1.54 -1.71
C TYR A 471 1.97 2.67 -1.70
N GLY A 472 3.25 2.34 -1.90
CA GLY A 472 4.33 3.32 -2.02
C GLY A 472 4.15 4.25 -3.23
N TYR A 473 3.68 3.71 -4.35
CA TYR A 473 3.36 4.50 -5.54
C TYR A 473 2.24 5.52 -5.26
N ALA A 474 1.13 5.07 -4.68
CA ALA A 474 0.02 5.94 -4.29
C ALA A 474 0.41 7.00 -3.26
N MET A 475 1.36 6.67 -2.35
CA MET A 475 1.90 7.61 -1.37
C MET A 475 2.65 8.77 -2.03
N ALA A 476 3.40 8.51 -3.10
CA ALA A 476 4.21 9.52 -3.79
C ALA A 476 3.48 10.20 -4.96
N SER A 477 2.34 9.65 -5.41
CA SER A 477 1.54 10.23 -6.51
C SER A 477 0.06 10.30 -6.16
N PRO A 478 -0.35 11.22 -5.25
CA PRO A 478 -1.73 11.30 -4.77
C PRO A 478 -2.76 11.69 -5.85
N LYS A 479 -2.32 12.21 -7.00
CA LYS A 479 -3.19 12.53 -8.13
C LYS A 479 -3.42 11.34 -9.07
N THR A 480 -2.65 10.27 -8.96
CA THR A 480 -2.84 9.05 -9.75
C THR A 480 -3.89 8.15 -9.08
N LEU A 481 -4.83 7.64 -9.86
CA LEU A 481 -5.69 6.54 -9.41
C LEU A 481 -4.86 5.25 -9.43
N THR A 482 -4.35 4.85 -8.28
CA THR A 482 -3.55 3.64 -8.14
C THR A 482 -4.41 2.48 -7.66
N ILE A 483 -4.38 1.37 -8.41
CA ILE A 483 -5.25 0.20 -8.20
C ILE A 483 -4.41 -1.06 -8.11
N TRP A 484 -4.62 -1.85 -7.07
CA TRP A 484 -4.18 -3.24 -6.99
C TRP A 484 -5.39 -4.18 -7.04
N GLU A 485 -5.41 -5.12 -8.00
CA GLU A 485 -6.46 -6.13 -8.09
C GLU A 485 -5.92 -7.50 -7.68
N ALA A 486 -6.56 -8.13 -6.71
CA ALA A 486 -6.29 -9.53 -6.39
C ALA A 486 -6.86 -10.46 -7.47
N GLN A 487 -6.20 -11.57 -7.77
CA GLN A 487 -6.76 -12.58 -8.68
C GLN A 487 -8.09 -13.13 -8.14
N PHE A 488 -8.15 -13.38 -6.84
CA PHE A 488 -9.34 -13.55 -6.01
C PHE A 488 -9.12 -12.78 -4.71
N GLY A 489 -10.14 -12.14 -4.19
CA GLY A 489 -10.03 -11.39 -2.94
C GLY A 489 -9.57 -12.24 -1.75
N ASP A 490 -9.81 -13.55 -1.80
CA ASP A 490 -9.30 -14.53 -0.83
C ASP A 490 -7.79 -14.44 -0.63
N PHE A 491 -7.02 -14.10 -1.69
CA PHE A 491 -5.56 -14.07 -1.64
C PHE A 491 -4.99 -12.77 -1.08
N SER A 492 -5.81 -11.75 -0.85
CA SER A 492 -5.34 -10.47 -0.28
C SER A 492 -4.67 -10.63 1.09
N ASN A 493 -4.95 -11.72 1.81
CA ASN A 493 -4.30 -12.04 3.09
C ASN A 493 -2.80 -12.36 2.95
N GLY A 494 -2.30 -12.65 1.75
CA GLY A 494 -0.86 -12.72 1.46
C GLY A 494 -0.14 -11.38 1.70
N ALA A 495 -0.87 -10.26 1.65
CA ALA A 495 -0.37 -8.92 1.93
C ALA A 495 -0.88 -8.35 3.27
N GLN A 496 -1.30 -9.19 4.22
CA GLN A 496 -1.92 -8.72 5.47
C GLN A 496 -1.04 -7.74 6.23
N ILE A 497 0.28 -7.86 6.16
CA ILE A 497 1.20 -6.93 6.82
C ILE A 497 1.07 -5.52 6.23
N ILE A 498 0.94 -5.39 4.91
CA ILE A 498 0.70 -4.09 4.26
C ILE A 498 -0.66 -3.52 4.67
N ILE A 499 -1.67 -4.36 4.72
CA ILE A 499 -3.03 -3.96 5.12
C ILE A 499 -3.02 -3.43 6.56
N ASP A 500 -2.42 -4.17 7.51
CA ASP A 500 -2.45 -3.82 8.94
C ASP A 500 -1.50 -2.67 9.28
N GLN A 501 -0.29 -2.65 8.70
CA GLN A 501 0.75 -1.74 9.14
C GLN A 501 0.81 -0.43 8.35
N TYR A 502 0.26 -0.41 7.13
CA TYR A 502 0.25 0.76 6.27
C TYR A 502 -1.17 1.20 5.90
N LEU A 503 -1.93 0.37 5.18
CA LEU A 503 -3.22 0.75 4.62
C LEU A 503 -4.19 1.29 5.69
N SER A 504 -4.36 0.55 6.78
CA SER A 504 -5.34 0.86 7.84
C SER A 504 -4.82 1.81 8.92
N SER A 505 -3.49 1.93 9.10
CA SER A 505 -2.92 2.58 10.30
C SER A 505 -1.92 3.71 10.04
N ALA A 506 -1.48 3.93 8.80
CA ALA A 506 -0.42 4.90 8.50
C ALA A 506 -0.85 6.35 8.78
N GLU A 507 -2.12 6.70 8.58
CA GLU A 507 -2.62 8.04 8.85
C GLU A 507 -2.57 8.35 10.35
N ASP A 508 -3.00 7.43 11.21
CA ASP A 508 -2.98 7.60 12.66
C ASP A 508 -1.56 7.60 13.25
N LYS A 509 -0.65 6.78 12.69
CA LYS A 509 0.74 6.68 13.16
C LYS A 509 1.64 7.79 12.63
N TRP A 510 1.49 8.15 11.35
CA TRP A 510 2.47 8.97 10.63
C TRP A 510 1.87 10.17 9.89
N LYS A 511 0.57 10.43 10.04
CA LYS A 511 -0.21 11.44 9.30
C LYS A 511 -0.16 11.26 7.78
N LEU A 512 -0.04 10.03 7.32
CA LEU A 512 0.09 9.70 5.90
C LEU A 512 -1.23 9.24 5.33
N GLN A 513 -1.80 10.05 4.44
CA GLN A 513 -2.91 9.63 3.60
C GLN A 513 -2.42 8.71 2.48
N ASN A 514 -3.34 7.93 1.92
CA ASN A 514 -3.07 7.08 0.76
C ASN A 514 -4.33 6.89 -0.07
N GLY A 515 -4.19 6.87 -1.38
CA GLY A 515 -5.30 6.72 -2.32
C GLY A 515 -5.41 5.33 -2.96
N LEU A 516 -4.67 4.32 -2.47
CA LEU A 516 -4.67 2.98 -3.05
C LEU A 516 -6.07 2.37 -3.05
N VAL A 517 -6.47 1.85 -4.20
CA VAL A 517 -7.71 1.09 -4.38
C VAL A 517 -7.38 -0.39 -4.43
N LEU A 518 -8.07 -1.18 -3.62
CA LEU A 518 -8.04 -2.64 -3.67
C LEU A 518 -9.29 -3.15 -4.38
N LEU A 519 -9.13 -3.87 -5.49
CA LEU A 519 -10.23 -4.61 -6.14
C LEU A 519 -10.14 -6.08 -5.73
N LEU A 520 -11.15 -6.54 -5.01
CA LEU A 520 -11.17 -7.85 -4.36
C LEU A 520 -12.34 -8.68 -4.88
N PRO A 521 -12.14 -9.58 -5.89
CA PRO A 521 -13.20 -10.45 -6.36
C PRO A 521 -13.78 -11.29 -5.22
N HIS A 522 -15.10 -11.16 -5.01
CA HIS A 522 -15.85 -11.74 -3.90
C HIS A 522 -17.19 -12.32 -4.41
N GLY A 523 -17.66 -13.39 -3.81
CA GLY A 523 -18.96 -13.98 -4.10
C GLY A 523 -18.97 -15.52 -3.92
N TYR A 524 -20.06 -16.04 -3.37
CA TYR A 524 -20.22 -17.45 -3.01
C TYR A 524 -20.85 -18.27 -4.15
N GLU A 525 -20.08 -18.55 -5.18
CA GLU A 525 -20.52 -19.14 -6.45
C GLU A 525 -20.20 -20.64 -6.59
N GLY A 526 -19.88 -21.30 -5.48
CA GLY A 526 -19.62 -22.75 -5.47
C GLY A 526 -18.21 -23.16 -5.89
N GLN A 527 -17.27 -22.21 -5.93
CA GLN A 527 -15.87 -22.41 -6.31
C GLN A 527 -14.96 -22.86 -5.15
N GLY A 528 -15.54 -23.21 -4.00
CA GLY A 528 -14.82 -23.70 -2.82
C GLY A 528 -14.43 -22.62 -1.83
N ALA A 529 -13.65 -23.02 -0.82
CA ALA A 529 -13.35 -22.19 0.35
C ALA A 529 -12.40 -21.01 0.06
N GLU A 530 -11.58 -21.11 -0.97
CA GLU A 530 -10.48 -20.17 -1.25
C GLU A 530 -10.71 -19.31 -2.50
N HIS A 531 -11.95 -19.33 -3.04
CA HIS A 531 -12.36 -18.57 -4.21
C HIS A 531 -13.76 -17.95 -4.02
N SER A 532 -14.14 -17.69 -2.79
CA SER A 532 -15.48 -17.20 -2.42
C SER A 532 -15.45 -15.92 -1.60
N SER A 533 -14.49 -15.76 -0.69
CA SER A 533 -14.52 -14.65 0.28
C SER A 533 -13.23 -13.86 0.33
N ALA A 534 -13.32 -12.57 0.02
CA ALA A 534 -12.27 -11.60 0.30
C ALA A 534 -12.14 -11.25 1.80
N ARG A 535 -12.92 -11.92 2.67
CA ARG A 535 -12.93 -11.65 4.11
C ARG A 535 -13.30 -10.22 4.47
N MET A 536 -14.43 -9.78 3.95
CA MET A 536 -15.00 -8.45 4.18
C MET A 536 -14.96 -8.04 5.66
N GLU A 537 -15.28 -8.96 6.55
CA GLU A 537 -15.27 -8.76 8.00
C GLU A 537 -13.92 -8.32 8.57
N ARG A 538 -12.79 -8.73 7.96
CA ARG A 538 -11.45 -8.33 8.41
C ARG A 538 -11.17 -6.87 8.09
N TYR A 539 -11.55 -6.41 6.88
CA TYR A 539 -11.43 -5.00 6.51
C TYR A 539 -12.33 -4.13 7.39
N LEU A 540 -13.58 -4.53 7.58
CA LEU A 540 -14.53 -3.79 8.42
C LEU A 540 -14.08 -3.74 9.89
N GLN A 541 -13.36 -4.74 10.39
CA GLN A 541 -12.77 -4.72 11.73
C GLN A 541 -11.62 -3.71 11.85
N LEU A 542 -10.88 -3.45 10.76
CA LEU A 542 -9.80 -2.47 10.72
C LEU A 542 -10.27 -1.02 10.52
N CYS A 543 -11.56 -0.84 10.21
CA CYS A 543 -12.15 0.48 10.01
C CYS A 543 -12.29 1.23 11.33
N ALA A 544 -11.63 2.38 11.43
CA ALA A 544 -11.70 3.27 12.60
C ALA A 544 -11.17 4.66 12.26
N LYS A 545 -11.62 5.69 12.94
CA LYS A 545 -11.06 7.05 12.83
C LYS A 545 -10.92 7.55 11.38
N ASP A 546 -11.92 7.31 10.55
CA ASP A 546 -11.95 7.83 9.18
C ASP A 546 -10.83 7.29 8.25
N ASN A 547 -10.30 6.11 8.52
CA ASN A 547 -9.06 5.62 7.92
C ASN A 547 -9.18 5.05 6.50
N MET A 548 -10.36 4.64 6.04
CA MET A 548 -10.55 4.07 4.69
C MET A 548 -12.00 4.14 4.22
N PHE A 549 -12.24 3.78 2.96
CA PHE A 549 -13.55 3.44 2.43
C PHE A 549 -13.66 1.93 2.21
N VAL A 550 -14.82 1.36 2.48
CA VAL A 550 -15.17 -0.03 2.14
C VAL A 550 -16.48 -0.03 1.37
N ALA A 551 -16.47 -0.58 0.17
CA ALA A 551 -17.63 -0.59 -0.73
C ALA A 551 -17.84 -1.99 -1.37
N ASP A 552 -19.09 -2.31 -1.66
CA ASP A 552 -19.51 -3.52 -2.36
C ASP A 552 -20.61 -3.15 -3.35
N VAL A 553 -20.18 -2.63 -4.50
CA VAL A 553 -21.06 -1.98 -5.48
C VAL A 553 -21.78 -2.99 -6.38
N THR A 554 -22.97 -2.62 -6.81
CA THR A 554 -23.87 -3.52 -7.55
C THR A 554 -24.09 -3.14 -9.00
N THR A 555 -23.72 -1.92 -9.44
CA THR A 555 -23.94 -1.48 -10.83
C THR A 555 -22.68 -0.90 -11.47
N PRO A 556 -22.53 -1.02 -12.82
CA PRO A 556 -21.45 -0.39 -13.56
C PRO A 556 -21.36 1.13 -13.36
N ALA A 557 -22.51 1.83 -13.34
CA ALA A 557 -22.53 3.28 -13.12
C ALA A 557 -22.06 3.66 -11.73
N ASN A 558 -22.46 2.91 -10.69
CA ASN A 558 -22.01 3.21 -9.35
C ASN A 558 -20.51 2.96 -9.16
N LEU A 559 -19.92 1.95 -9.84
CA LEU A 559 -18.47 1.75 -9.92
C LEU A 559 -17.77 2.93 -10.62
N PHE A 560 -18.31 3.38 -11.76
CA PHE A 560 -17.80 4.55 -12.48
C PHE A 560 -17.70 5.79 -11.56
N HIS A 561 -18.78 6.08 -10.85
CA HIS A 561 -18.82 7.21 -9.92
C HIS A 561 -17.92 7.01 -8.70
N LEU A 562 -17.76 5.79 -8.21
CA LEU A 562 -16.86 5.46 -7.10
C LEU A 562 -15.41 5.79 -7.42
N PHE A 563 -14.91 5.39 -8.60
CA PHE A 563 -13.53 5.69 -9.02
C PHE A 563 -13.31 7.19 -9.26
N ARG A 564 -14.29 7.86 -9.84
CA ARG A 564 -14.22 9.32 -10.00
C ARG A 564 -14.23 10.05 -8.65
N ARG A 565 -15.07 9.63 -7.69
CA ARG A 565 -15.05 10.15 -6.31
C ARG A 565 -13.69 9.97 -5.67
N GLN A 566 -13.10 8.78 -5.75
CA GLN A 566 -11.80 8.46 -5.20
C GLN A 566 -10.69 9.40 -5.71
N THR A 567 -10.76 9.79 -6.97
CA THR A 567 -9.72 10.59 -7.63
C THR A 567 -9.96 12.10 -7.51
N LYS A 568 -11.21 12.55 -7.59
CA LYS A 568 -11.58 13.97 -7.65
C LYS A 568 -11.71 14.64 -6.26
N ALA A 569 -11.80 13.87 -5.18
CA ALA A 569 -11.82 14.41 -3.83
C ALA A 569 -10.52 15.18 -3.51
N ASN A 570 -10.60 16.21 -2.66
CA ASN A 570 -9.44 16.95 -2.16
C ASN A 570 -8.78 16.26 -0.94
N PHE A 571 -9.06 15.00 -0.73
CA PHE A 571 -8.46 14.13 0.28
C PHE A 571 -8.25 12.74 -0.30
N ARG A 572 -7.43 11.93 0.36
CA ARG A 572 -7.23 10.53 -0.02
C ARG A 572 -7.44 9.60 1.16
N LYS A 573 -8.22 8.57 0.93
CA LYS A 573 -8.36 7.43 1.85
C LYS A 573 -8.21 6.15 1.04
N PRO A 574 -7.59 5.10 1.56
CA PRO A 574 -7.63 3.79 0.92
C PRO A 574 -9.06 3.36 0.64
N LEU A 575 -9.29 2.77 -0.53
CA LEU A 575 -10.60 2.27 -0.93
C LEU A 575 -10.55 0.77 -1.17
N VAL A 576 -11.32 0.02 -0.40
CA VAL A 576 -11.50 -1.42 -0.58
C VAL A 576 -12.83 -1.66 -1.30
N VAL A 577 -12.78 -2.28 -2.48
CA VAL A 577 -13.95 -2.60 -3.29
C VAL A 577 -14.07 -4.11 -3.44
N PHE A 578 -15.16 -4.68 -2.94
CA PHE A 578 -15.52 -6.05 -3.27
C PHE A 578 -16.13 -6.08 -4.66
N THR A 579 -15.50 -6.81 -5.58
CA THR A 579 -15.89 -6.84 -6.99
C THR A 579 -16.56 -8.17 -7.34
N PRO A 580 -17.53 -8.17 -8.26
CA PRO A 580 -18.22 -9.40 -8.63
C PRO A 580 -17.36 -10.30 -9.53
N LYS A 581 -17.78 -11.55 -9.67
CA LYS A 581 -17.25 -12.54 -10.61
C LYS A 581 -18.28 -12.90 -11.67
N SER A 582 -19.37 -13.58 -11.30
CA SER A 582 -20.43 -13.97 -12.23
C SER A 582 -21.22 -12.79 -12.80
N LEU A 583 -21.33 -11.70 -12.03
CA LEU A 583 -22.07 -10.50 -12.46
C LEU A 583 -21.38 -9.71 -13.55
N LEU A 584 -20.10 -9.92 -13.82
CA LEU A 584 -19.35 -9.20 -14.86
C LEU A 584 -20.01 -9.24 -16.25
N ARG A 585 -20.82 -10.25 -16.52
CA ARG A 585 -21.59 -10.42 -17.78
C ARG A 585 -23.06 -10.75 -17.54
N HIS A 586 -23.58 -10.45 -16.36
CA HIS A 586 -24.96 -10.77 -16.03
C HIS A 586 -25.91 -9.79 -16.72
N PRO A 587 -26.98 -10.26 -17.41
CA PRO A 587 -27.84 -9.40 -18.23
C PRO A 587 -28.62 -8.33 -17.46
N LYS A 588 -28.82 -8.52 -16.15
CA LYS A 588 -29.45 -7.51 -15.27
C LYS A 588 -28.43 -6.51 -14.69
N VAL A 589 -27.12 -6.77 -14.82
CA VAL A 589 -26.03 -5.93 -14.29
C VAL A 589 -25.51 -5.03 -15.39
N VAL A 590 -26.33 -4.08 -15.76
CA VAL A 590 -26.02 -3.11 -16.82
C VAL A 590 -26.43 -1.72 -16.38
N SER A 591 -25.77 -0.70 -16.95
CA SER A 591 -26.11 0.71 -16.76
C SER A 591 -26.17 1.41 -18.12
N THR A 592 -26.85 2.54 -18.17
CA THR A 592 -26.88 3.41 -19.34
C THR A 592 -25.72 4.41 -19.31
N LYS A 593 -25.36 4.97 -20.46
CA LYS A 593 -24.36 6.05 -20.52
C LYS A 593 -24.84 7.33 -19.82
N GLU A 594 -26.13 7.56 -19.77
CA GLU A 594 -26.74 8.68 -19.05
C GLU A 594 -26.57 8.53 -17.52
N GLU A 595 -26.69 7.31 -16.99
CA GLU A 595 -26.39 7.03 -15.57
C GLU A 595 -24.91 7.23 -15.23
N MET A 596 -23.99 7.02 -16.18
CA MET A 596 -22.55 7.30 -15.99
C MET A 596 -22.26 8.80 -16.16
N ALA A 597 -22.92 9.47 -17.11
CA ALA A 597 -22.70 10.89 -17.34
C ALA A 597 -23.27 11.79 -16.24
N ASN A 598 -24.38 11.37 -15.60
CA ASN A 598 -25.09 12.18 -14.63
C ASN A 598 -25.05 11.55 -13.24
N GLY A 599 -25.04 12.40 -12.22
CA GLY A 599 -25.19 11.97 -10.84
C GLY A 599 -23.87 11.83 -10.08
N SER A 600 -23.89 10.94 -9.11
CA SER A 600 -22.78 10.70 -8.19
C SER A 600 -22.84 9.29 -7.64
N PHE A 601 -21.79 8.89 -6.92
CA PHE A 601 -21.78 7.63 -6.19
C PHE A 601 -22.91 7.60 -5.15
N GLN A 602 -23.72 6.54 -5.21
CA GLN A 602 -24.82 6.30 -4.28
C GLN A 602 -24.36 5.31 -3.21
N MET A 603 -24.35 5.75 -1.94
CA MET A 603 -23.94 4.93 -0.81
C MET A 603 -24.99 3.88 -0.44
N VAL A 604 -26.27 4.20 -0.66
CA VAL A 604 -27.40 3.29 -0.52
C VAL A 604 -28.31 3.45 -1.74
N ILE A 605 -28.74 2.35 -2.33
CA ILE A 605 -29.69 2.36 -3.45
C ILE A 605 -30.99 1.74 -2.98
N ASP A 606 -32.04 2.55 -2.98
CA ASP A 606 -33.38 2.13 -2.61
C ASP A 606 -34.03 1.30 -3.74
N ASP A 607 -35.07 0.58 -3.40
CA ASP A 607 -35.84 -0.21 -4.35
C ASP A 607 -36.79 0.67 -5.18
N ALA A 608 -36.49 0.81 -6.47
CA ALA A 608 -37.27 1.64 -7.38
C ALA A 608 -38.67 1.07 -7.69
N ASP A 609 -38.84 -0.24 -7.59
CA ASP A 609 -40.10 -0.94 -7.95
C ASP A 609 -41.04 -1.10 -6.74
N ALA A 610 -40.52 -0.97 -5.52
CA ALA A 610 -41.28 -1.20 -4.31
C ALA A 610 -42.24 -0.03 -3.97
N LYS A 611 -43.53 -0.35 -3.78
CA LYS A 611 -44.53 0.60 -3.30
C LYS A 611 -44.51 0.62 -1.78
N ALA A 612 -44.01 1.68 -1.16
CA ALA A 612 -43.81 1.79 0.29
C ALA A 612 -45.04 1.41 1.13
N THR A 613 -46.27 1.66 0.62
CA THR A 613 -47.52 1.32 1.32
C THR A 613 -47.80 -0.19 1.36
N LYS A 614 -47.22 -0.98 0.44
CA LYS A 614 -47.44 -2.42 0.36
C LYS A 614 -46.36 -3.22 1.08
N VAL A 615 -45.15 -2.66 1.25
CA VAL A 615 -44.00 -3.37 1.79
C VAL A 615 -44.26 -3.84 3.22
N LYS A 616 -44.11 -5.12 3.45
CA LYS A 616 -44.16 -5.84 4.74
C LYS A 616 -42.80 -6.32 5.20
N THR A 617 -41.93 -6.63 4.27
CA THR A 617 -40.54 -7.03 4.54
C THR A 617 -39.56 -6.06 3.88
N LEU A 618 -38.70 -5.44 4.66
CA LEU A 618 -37.62 -4.59 4.20
C LEU A 618 -36.29 -5.36 4.31
N VAL A 619 -35.62 -5.59 3.19
CA VAL A 619 -34.36 -6.34 3.13
C VAL A 619 -33.22 -5.40 2.77
N PHE A 620 -32.22 -5.31 3.67
CA PHE A 620 -30.93 -4.72 3.36
C PHE A 620 -29.94 -5.80 2.94
N CYS A 621 -29.21 -5.60 1.88
CA CYS A 621 -28.17 -6.51 1.38
C CYS A 621 -27.04 -5.72 0.72
N THR A 622 -25.98 -6.39 0.32
CA THR A 622 -24.84 -5.80 -0.40
C THR A 622 -24.38 -6.72 -1.53
N GLY A 623 -23.72 -6.13 -2.53
CA GLY A 623 -23.06 -6.84 -3.61
C GLY A 623 -23.94 -7.80 -4.42
N LYS A 624 -23.31 -8.86 -4.88
CA LYS A 624 -23.93 -9.88 -5.75
C LYS A 624 -25.26 -10.43 -5.21
N PHE A 625 -25.37 -10.57 -3.89
CA PHE A 625 -26.54 -11.22 -3.30
C PHE A 625 -27.85 -10.49 -3.59
N TYR A 626 -27.79 -9.18 -3.89
CA TYR A 626 -28.95 -8.43 -4.36
C TYR A 626 -29.64 -9.06 -5.58
N TYR A 627 -28.86 -9.49 -6.56
CA TYR A 627 -29.43 -10.08 -7.80
C TYR A 627 -30.04 -11.44 -7.57
N ASP A 628 -29.46 -12.24 -6.68
CA ASP A 628 -30.05 -13.53 -6.29
C ASP A 628 -31.38 -13.33 -5.54
N LEU A 629 -31.47 -12.29 -4.70
CA LEU A 629 -32.71 -11.89 -4.03
C LEU A 629 -33.75 -11.34 -5.01
N LEU A 630 -33.32 -10.54 -5.97
CA LEU A 630 -34.19 -9.97 -7.01
C LEU A 630 -34.83 -11.09 -7.85
N ASP A 631 -34.01 -12.04 -8.32
CA ASP A 631 -34.52 -13.18 -9.10
C ASP A 631 -35.51 -14.03 -8.29
N LYS A 632 -35.22 -14.24 -6.99
CA LYS A 632 -36.13 -14.99 -6.10
C LYS A 632 -37.40 -14.23 -5.81
N ARG A 633 -37.35 -12.89 -5.64
CA ARG A 633 -38.54 -12.04 -5.46
C ARG A 633 -39.46 -12.12 -6.69
N ASP A 634 -38.85 -12.03 -7.88
CA ASP A 634 -39.59 -12.11 -9.14
C ASP A 634 -40.23 -13.51 -9.33
N GLU A 635 -39.50 -14.60 -9.02
CA GLU A 635 -40.01 -15.98 -9.04
C GLU A 635 -41.24 -16.17 -8.16
N LEU A 636 -41.22 -15.54 -6.97
CA LEU A 636 -42.29 -15.67 -5.97
C LEU A 636 -43.40 -14.61 -6.13
N GLU A 637 -43.29 -13.70 -7.10
CA GLU A 637 -44.22 -12.57 -7.34
C GLU A 637 -44.50 -11.74 -6.07
N ARG A 638 -43.44 -11.47 -5.24
CA ARG A 638 -43.54 -10.77 -3.95
C ARG A 638 -43.44 -9.26 -4.10
N ASP A 639 -44.59 -8.57 -4.25
CA ASP A 639 -44.70 -7.10 -4.31
C ASP A 639 -44.73 -6.41 -2.92
N ASP A 640 -44.66 -7.20 -1.87
CA ASP A 640 -44.61 -6.78 -0.45
C ASP A 640 -43.20 -6.81 0.15
N VAL A 641 -42.15 -7.06 -0.66
CA VAL A 641 -40.75 -7.09 -0.25
C VAL A 641 -39.99 -5.97 -0.98
N ALA A 642 -39.32 -5.12 -0.21
CA ALA A 642 -38.36 -4.14 -0.75
C ALA A 642 -36.92 -4.61 -0.55
N LEU A 643 -36.10 -4.47 -1.60
CA LEU A 643 -34.69 -4.84 -1.61
C LEU A 643 -33.81 -3.58 -1.69
N VAL A 644 -33.11 -3.27 -0.65
CA VAL A 644 -32.25 -2.07 -0.52
C VAL A 644 -30.79 -2.50 -0.52
N ARG A 645 -29.98 -1.85 -1.37
CA ARG A 645 -28.56 -2.12 -1.54
C ARG A 645 -27.74 -1.15 -0.71
N VAL A 646 -26.89 -1.67 0.17
CA VAL A 646 -25.89 -0.88 0.90
C VAL A 646 -24.59 -1.00 0.13
N GLU A 647 -24.29 0.01 -0.69
CA GLU A 647 -23.14 0.03 -1.59
C GLU A 647 -21.83 0.44 -0.88
N GLN A 648 -21.94 1.28 0.15
CA GLN A 648 -20.83 1.66 1.02
C GLN A 648 -21.04 1.07 2.41
N LEU A 649 -20.07 0.28 2.88
CA LEU A 649 -20.11 -0.34 4.20
C LEU A 649 -19.35 0.46 5.25
N PHE A 650 -18.30 1.19 4.85
CA PHE A 650 -17.61 2.12 5.74
C PHE A 650 -17.14 3.38 4.97
N PRO A 651 -17.27 4.60 5.52
CA PRO A 651 -18.15 4.88 6.66
C PRO A 651 -19.60 4.48 6.37
N LEU A 652 -20.30 3.98 7.39
CA LEU A 652 -21.67 3.49 7.21
C LEU A 652 -22.66 4.64 7.00
N PRO A 653 -23.45 4.66 5.91
CA PRO A 653 -24.46 5.70 5.64
C PRO A 653 -25.73 5.50 6.50
N ALA A 654 -25.56 5.54 7.82
CA ALA A 654 -26.60 5.19 8.79
C ALA A 654 -27.83 6.09 8.68
N GLU A 655 -27.68 7.39 8.38
CA GLU A 655 -28.81 8.32 8.24
C GLU A 655 -29.65 8.02 6.99
N GLU A 656 -29.01 7.64 5.88
CA GLU A 656 -29.73 7.20 4.68
C GLU A 656 -30.51 5.92 4.96
N MET A 657 -29.89 4.94 5.63
CA MET A 657 -30.57 3.70 6.03
C MET A 657 -31.77 3.99 6.96
N ARG A 658 -31.62 4.88 7.95
CA ARG A 658 -32.72 5.32 8.81
C ARG A 658 -33.84 5.98 8.04
N SER A 659 -33.50 6.78 7.04
CA SER A 659 -34.51 7.46 6.18
C SER A 659 -35.31 6.43 5.38
N ILE A 660 -34.66 5.36 4.89
CA ILE A 660 -35.32 4.26 4.19
C ILE A 660 -36.22 3.45 5.14
N ILE A 661 -35.76 3.14 6.36
CA ILE A 661 -36.59 2.48 7.36
C ILE A 661 -37.88 3.30 7.65
N LYS A 662 -37.74 4.62 7.79
CA LYS A 662 -38.89 5.52 7.97
C LYS A 662 -39.82 5.54 6.77
N LYS A 663 -39.29 5.46 5.53
CA LYS A 663 -40.07 5.36 4.28
C LYS A 663 -40.96 4.11 4.28
N TYR A 664 -40.42 2.98 4.68
CA TYR A 664 -41.11 1.68 4.69
C TYR A 664 -41.77 1.38 6.05
N LYS A 665 -42.42 2.38 6.67
CA LYS A 665 -43.01 2.29 8.02
C LYS A 665 -44.03 1.16 8.24
N ASN A 666 -44.57 0.56 7.15
CA ASN A 666 -45.51 -0.56 7.19
C ASN A 666 -44.78 -1.92 7.20
N ALA A 667 -43.46 -1.94 7.07
CA ALA A 667 -42.66 -3.18 7.20
C ALA A 667 -42.62 -3.58 8.67
N ASP A 668 -43.04 -4.77 8.96
CA ASP A 668 -43.00 -5.40 10.28
C ASP A 668 -41.85 -6.40 10.42
N ASP A 669 -41.10 -6.61 9.35
CA ASP A 669 -39.92 -7.45 9.28
C ASP A 669 -38.80 -6.74 8.54
N ILE A 670 -37.71 -6.43 9.27
CA ILE A 670 -36.51 -5.84 8.69
C ILE A 670 -35.42 -6.91 8.72
N VAL A 671 -34.80 -7.13 7.56
CA VAL A 671 -33.85 -8.21 7.35
C VAL A 671 -32.51 -7.68 6.92
N TRP A 672 -31.43 -8.10 7.55
CA TRP A 672 -30.11 -8.10 6.96
C TRP A 672 -29.89 -9.44 6.26
N ALA A 673 -29.65 -9.41 4.95
CA ALA A 673 -29.44 -10.60 4.14
C ALA A 673 -28.03 -10.59 3.56
N GLN A 674 -27.26 -11.65 3.80
CA GLN A 674 -25.91 -11.84 3.26
C GLN A 674 -25.66 -13.29 2.86
N GLU A 675 -24.82 -13.50 1.86
CA GLU A 675 -24.46 -14.84 1.40
C GLU A 675 -23.33 -15.48 2.25
N GLU A 676 -22.61 -14.69 3.03
CA GLU A 676 -21.54 -15.11 3.92
C GLU A 676 -22.07 -15.85 5.15
N PRO A 677 -21.22 -16.64 5.83
CA PRO A 677 -21.50 -17.13 7.16
C PRO A 677 -21.78 -15.99 8.16
N ARG A 678 -22.60 -16.27 9.17
CA ARG A 678 -23.04 -15.27 10.16
C ARG A 678 -21.90 -14.63 10.95
N ASN A 679 -20.77 -15.30 11.11
CA ASN A 679 -19.55 -14.78 11.74
C ASN A 679 -18.63 -14.05 10.75
N MET A 680 -19.04 -13.92 9.51
CA MET A 680 -18.30 -13.26 8.42
C MET A 680 -19.19 -12.22 7.74
N GLY A 681 -18.67 -11.55 6.71
CA GLY A 681 -19.41 -10.50 6.00
C GLY A 681 -19.61 -9.25 6.86
N ALA A 682 -20.66 -8.47 6.53
CA ALA A 682 -20.88 -7.17 7.15
C ALA A 682 -21.78 -7.18 8.39
N TRP A 683 -22.40 -8.31 8.73
CA TRP A 683 -23.37 -8.33 9.84
C TRP A 683 -22.81 -7.84 11.18
N GLY A 684 -21.61 -8.25 11.57
CA GLY A 684 -20.97 -7.79 12.80
C GLY A 684 -20.76 -6.28 12.83
N HIS A 685 -20.40 -5.71 11.68
CA HIS A 685 -20.22 -4.26 11.50
C HIS A 685 -21.56 -3.52 11.63
N MET A 686 -22.63 -4.03 11.00
CA MET A 686 -23.97 -3.45 11.12
C MET A 686 -24.44 -3.38 12.58
N LEU A 687 -24.19 -4.42 13.37
CA LEU A 687 -24.54 -4.45 14.80
C LEU A 687 -23.78 -3.41 15.64
N MET A 688 -22.56 -3.06 15.25
CA MET A 688 -21.75 -2.07 15.97
C MET A 688 -22.09 -0.63 15.60
N HIS A 689 -22.49 -0.37 14.34
CA HIS A 689 -22.62 1.00 13.80
C HIS A 689 -24.06 1.43 13.53
N LEU A 690 -25.06 0.54 13.60
CA LEU A 690 -26.48 0.86 13.40
C LEU A 690 -27.32 0.30 14.56
N ASP A 691 -27.80 1.16 15.42
CA ASP A 691 -28.58 0.72 16.60
C ASP A 691 -29.84 -0.05 16.22
N GLU A 692 -30.50 0.31 15.13
CA GLU A 692 -31.68 -0.35 14.58
C GLU A 692 -31.40 -1.81 14.18
N ALA A 693 -30.15 -2.15 13.84
CA ALA A 693 -29.76 -3.51 13.45
C ALA A 693 -30.00 -4.56 14.55
N LYS A 694 -30.05 -4.14 15.82
CA LYS A 694 -30.39 -5.03 16.95
C LYS A 694 -31.78 -5.67 16.82
N GLN A 695 -32.67 -5.06 16.02
CA GLN A 695 -34.04 -5.54 15.76
C GLN A 695 -34.16 -6.29 14.42
N PHE A 696 -33.07 -6.33 13.62
CA PHE A 696 -33.13 -6.98 12.33
C PHE A 696 -33.11 -8.51 12.47
N ARG A 697 -33.90 -9.15 11.64
CA ARG A 697 -33.74 -10.58 11.37
C ARG A 697 -32.55 -10.80 10.43
N VAL A 698 -31.70 -11.77 10.72
CA VAL A 698 -30.48 -12.03 9.93
C VAL A 698 -30.65 -13.28 9.10
N ALA A 699 -30.65 -13.12 7.80
CA ALA A 699 -30.61 -14.23 6.83
C ALA A 699 -29.18 -14.40 6.32
N SER A 700 -28.52 -15.47 6.77
CA SER A 700 -27.13 -15.77 6.44
C SER A 700 -26.87 -17.28 6.51
N ARG A 701 -25.72 -17.70 6.01
CA ARG A 701 -25.23 -19.07 6.35
C ARG A 701 -24.92 -19.15 7.83
N ARG A 702 -24.83 -20.37 8.36
CA ARG A 702 -24.45 -20.62 9.78
C ARG A 702 -23.02 -20.14 10.04
N PHE A 703 -22.63 -20.21 11.32
CA PHE A 703 -21.23 -20.04 11.74
C PHE A 703 -20.35 -21.16 11.14
N TYR A 704 -19.30 -20.78 10.43
CA TYR A 704 -18.33 -21.69 9.85
C TYR A 704 -16.91 -21.19 10.07
N GLY A 705 -15.96 -22.12 10.22
CA GLY A 705 -14.53 -21.80 10.26
C GLY A 705 -13.96 -21.52 8.87
N ALA A 706 -14.41 -22.29 7.84
CA ALA A 706 -14.09 -22.01 6.44
C ALA A 706 -15.20 -21.17 5.78
N PRO A 707 -14.88 -20.26 4.86
CA PRO A 707 -15.91 -19.38 4.27
C PRO A 707 -16.96 -20.14 3.47
N ALA A 708 -16.56 -21.12 2.66
CA ALA A 708 -17.47 -21.84 1.77
C ALA A 708 -17.23 -23.36 1.80
N ALA A 709 -18.20 -24.11 1.25
CA ALA A 709 -18.09 -25.56 1.12
C ALA A 709 -17.30 -25.93 -0.14
N GLY A 710 -16.47 -26.98 -0.06
CA GLY A 710 -15.80 -27.55 -1.23
C GLY A 710 -16.73 -28.27 -2.21
N SER A 711 -17.95 -28.61 -1.81
CA SER A 711 -18.95 -29.25 -2.67
C SER A 711 -19.90 -28.21 -3.27
N ALA A 712 -19.96 -28.10 -4.60
CA ALA A 712 -20.88 -27.22 -5.31
C ALA A 712 -22.36 -27.52 -4.98
N VAL A 713 -22.74 -28.81 -4.85
CA VAL A 713 -24.09 -29.21 -4.46
C VAL A 713 -24.45 -28.71 -3.05
N ARG A 714 -23.51 -28.83 -2.12
CA ARG A 714 -23.69 -28.32 -0.75
C ARG A 714 -23.77 -26.80 -0.74
N SER A 715 -22.95 -26.12 -1.52
CA SER A 715 -22.97 -24.66 -1.68
C SER A 715 -24.33 -24.17 -2.18
N LYS A 716 -24.84 -24.76 -3.29
CA LYS A 716 -26.16 -24.43 -3.86
C LYS A 716 -27.29 -24.66 -2.84
N ARG A 717 -27.27 -25.80 -2.12
CA ARG A 717 -28.28 -26.07 -1.10
C ARG A 717 -28.27 -25.02 0.01
N ARG A 718 -27.09 -24.65 0.54
CA ARG A 718 -26.96 -23.63 1.58
C ARG A 718 -27.41 -22.25 1.08
N HIS A 719 -27.10 -21.91 -0.16
CA HIS A 719 -27.53 -20.67 -0.78
C HIS A 719 -29.05 -20.60 -0.90
N ALA A 720 -29.71 -21.66 -1.43
CA ALA A 720 -31.16 -21.75 -1.49
C ALA A 720 -31.81 -21.63 -0.11
N GLN A 721 -31.22 -22.23 0.93
CA GLN A 721 -31.73 -22.12 2.32
C GLN A 721 -31.72 -20.68 2.83
N VAL A 722 -30.69 -19.88 2.51
CA VAL A 722 -30.63 -18.47 2.90
C VAL A 722 -31.69 -17.68 2.16
N LEU A 723 -31.83 -17.87 0.83
CA LEU A 723 -32.83 -17.20 0.01
C LEU A 723 -34.24 -17.53 0.53
N ASP A 724 -34.57 -18.82 0.73
CA ASP A 724 -35.87 -19.22 1.24
C ASP A 724 -36.20 -18.58 2.60
N TYR A 725 -35.20 -18.44 3.49
CA TYR A 725 -35.39 -17.83 4.80
C TYR A 725 -35.61 -16.32 4.75
N VAL A 726 -35.07 -15.63 3.73
CA VAL A 726 -35.37 -14.19 3.51
C VAL A 726 -36.86 -13.98 3.28
N PHE A 727 -37.49 -14.80 2.43
CA PHE A 727 -38.88 -14.65 2.00
C PHE A 727 -39.90 -15.37 2.89
N ASP A 728 -39.47 -16.32 3.72
CA ASP A 728 -40.35 -17.09 4.61
C ASP A 728 -39.69 -17.39 5.97
N LYS A 729 -40.09 -16.65 7.00
CA LYS A 729 -39.58 -16.80 8.38
C LYS A 729 -39.75 -18.22 8.93
N SER A 730 -40.74 -18.97 8.45
CA SER A 730 -41.00 -20.35 8.97
C SER A 730 -39.92 -21.33 8.50
N LYS A 731 -39.14 -21.00 7.52
CA LYS A 731 -38.03 -21.79 6.95
C LYS A 731 -36.70 -21.58 7.65
N ASP A 732 -36.70 -21.19 8.92
CA ASP A 732 -35.48 -21.06 9.71
C ASP A 732 -34.74 -22.38 9.84
N ASN A 733 -33.84 -22.64 8.92
CA ASN A 733 -32.98 -23.81 8.88
C ASN A 733 -31.67 -23.61 9.65
N MET A 734 -31.52 -22.47 10.37
CA MET A 734 -30.33 -22.15 11.16
C MET A 734 -30.13 -23.09 12.34
N GLN A 735 -31.20 -23.80 12.78
CA GLN A 735 -31.16 -24.77 13.87
C GLN A 735 -30.79 -26.19 13.44
N ILE A 736 -30.79 -26.51 12.14
CA ILE A 736 -30.45 -27.88 11.70
C ILE A 736 -28.91 -28.03 11.67
N ARG A 737 -28.39 -28.94 12.47
CA ARG A 737 -26.96 -29.30 12.57
C ARG A 737 -26.39 -29.94 11.33
#